data_264df72380d9225610251e32e7865e7b
#
_entry.id   264df72380d9225610251e32e7865e7b
#
_cell.length_a   1.000
_cell.length_b   1.000
_cell.length_c   1.000
_cell.angle_alpha   90.00
_cell.angle_beta   90.00
_cell.angle_gamma   90.00
#
_symmetry.space_group_name_H-M   'P 1'
#
loop_
_entity.id
_entity.type
_entity.pdbx_description
1 polymer ?
#
loop_
_entity_poly.entity_id
_entity_poly.type
_entity_poly.pdbx_seq_one_letter_code
_entity_poly.pdbx_strand_id
1 'polypeptide(L)'
;MHYFITGATGFIGKRLVKKLLERKGTTVYFLLRAESAAKVADLHAYWGLTTAEAQTRAVAIHGDLTLPGLGVSATDVKLLKGKVDHFHHLAAVYDLGADEDSQVAVNIDGTRNAVELAQAIEAGHFHHVSSIAAAGLYEGVFREDMFDEAEGLDHPYFKTKHESEKIVRKECRLPWTVYRPAMVVGDSATGEMDKIDGPYYFFKLIQRMRQILPPWMPSVGLEGGRINIVPVDFVVNALAHISHQPGTAGRCFHLVDPVGYRVGDVLDIFSQAAHAPRMNLFVNAALLGFIPRGVKKGLMALAPVRRVRNAVMQDLGLPDDILTFINYPTRFDRRDTDAMLKGSGVECPNLKDYAWKLWDYWERHLDPDLHIDRTLKGTVGGKVVLVTGGSSGIGLAAAHKFAEAGAITLICGRDQAKLDEACAEAQAKGYQFIAYATDIADMADCDRFVKQVIADHGGVDFLINNAGRSIRRAIEGSYDRFHDYERTMQLNYFGCLRVTMGFLPGMTARRKGHVVNISSIGVLTNAPRFSAYVASKAALDAWTRCASSEFADVGITFSTINMPLVRTPMIAPTKIYNNVPTLEPEEAADMIAQACIYKPVRVATRLGITGQVLHALVPRIAQIVMNTSFRMFPDSAAAKGDKASKPQLSPEAVAMQQMMRGIHF
;
A
#
# COMPACT_ATOMS: atom_id res chain seq x y z
N MET A 1 -19.36 14.08 40.83
CA MET A 1 -18.88 15.04 39.83
C MET A 1 -19.50 14.67 38.51
N HIS A 2 -20.04 15.66 37.78
CA HIS A 2 -20.80 15.45 36.56
C HIS A 2 -20.08 16.10 35.38
N TYR A 3 -19.89 15.34 34.33
CA TYR A 3 -19.25 15.79 33.10
C TYR A 3 -20.23 15.77 31.93
N PHE A 4 -20.09 16.71 31.01
CA PHE A 4 -20.69 16.62 29.68
C PHE A 4 -19.59 16.57 28.64
N ILE A 5 -19.64 15.59 27.70
CA ILE A 5 -18.56 15.37 26.75
C ILE A 5 -19.11 15.30 25.33
N THR A 6 -18.66 16.18 24.45
CA THR A 6 -18.84 16.01 23.02
C THR A 6 -17.65 15.24 22.43
N GLY A 7 -17.90 14.38 21.45
CA GLY A 7 -16.84 13.55 20.85
C GLY A 7 -16.42 12.33 21.69
N ALA A 8 -17.26 11.88 22.61
CA ALA A 8 -17.03 10.70 23.45
C ALA A 8 -16.82 9.39 22.67
N THR A 9 -17.30 9.31 21.43
CA THR A 9 -17.10 8.16 20.53
C THR A 9 -15.77 8.20 19.77
N GLY A 10 -15.06 9.33 19.85
CA GLY A 10 -13.79 9.54 19.15
C GLY A 10 -12.59 9.00 19.91
N PHE A 11 -11.42 9.03 19.24
CA PHE A 11 -10.17 8.44 19.69
C PHE A 11 -9.73 8.91 21.08
N ILE A 12 -9.69 10.24 21.31
CA ILE A 12 -9.36 10.83 22.62
C ILE A 12 -10.56 10.70 23.57
N GLY A 13 -11.77 10.98 23.07
CA GLY A 13 -12.97 11.07 23.90
C GLY A 13 -13.33 9.78 24.62
N LYS A 14 -13.32 8.63 23.94
CA LYS A 14 -13.64 7.34 24.58
C LYS A 14 -12.67 7.00 25.72
N ARG A 15 -11.39 7.35 25.55
CA ARG A 15 -10.36 7.14 26.56
C ARG A 15 -10.48 8.13 27.72
N LEU A 16 -10.83 9.38 27.42
CA LEU A 16 -11.10 10.37 28.47
C LEU A 16 -12.31 9.97 29.33
N VAL A 17 -13.43 9.54 28.70
CA VAL A 17 -14.58 9.01 29.44
C VAL A 17 -14.18 7.88 30.36
N LYS A 18 -13.43 6.88 29.84
CA LYS A 18 -12.91 5.76 30.64
C LYS A 18 -12.12 6.26 31.85
N LYS A 19 -11.21 7.22 31.63
CA LYS A 19 -10.36 7.80 32.69
C LYS A 19 -11.16 8.55 33.74
N LEU A 20 -12.16 9.32 33.35
CA LEU A 20 -13.02 10.05 34.28
C LEU A 20 -13.90 9.10 35.12
N LEU A 21 -14.38 8.00 34.51
CA LEU A 21 -15.18 6.99 35.20
C LEU A 21 -14.41 6.20 36.28
N GLU A 22 -13.07 6.23 36.25
CA GLU A 22 -12.25 5.66 37.35
C GLU A 22 -12.50 6.39 38.71
N ARG A 23 -12.96 7.64 38.67
CA ARG A 23 -13.27 8.42 39.88
C ARG A 23 -14.63 7.98 40.46
N LYS A 24 -14.68 7.70 41.74
CA LYS A 24 -15.91 7.35 42.45
C LYS A 24 -16.93 8.48 42.43
N GLY A 25 -18.19 8.14 42.21
CA GLY A 25 -19.29 9.13 42.20
C GLY A 25 -19.32 10.00 40.93
N THR A 26 -18.71 9.55 39.86
CA THR A 26 -18.71 10.23 38.56
C THR A 26 -19.90 9.80 37.70
N THR A 27 -20.57 10.80 37.11
CA THR A 27 -21.52 10.62 36.00
C THR A 27 -21.03 11.39 34.78
N VAL A 28 -20.95 10.73 33.65
CA VAL A 28 -20.61 11.32 32.36
C VAL A 28 -21.85 11.34 31.46
N TYR A 29 -22.30 12.52 31.08
CA TYR A 29 -23.24 12.73 30.01
C TYR A 29 -22.45 12.89 28.71
N PHE A 30 -22.84 12.24 27.63
CA PHE A 30 -22.10 12.37 26.38
C PHE A 30 -23.03 12.56 25.18
N LEU A 31 -22.63 13.48 24.31
CA LEU A 31 -23.39 13.77 23.08
C LEU A 31 -23.28 12.59 22.12
N LEU A 32 -24.42 12.13 21.60
CA LEU A 32 -24.52 11.00 20.70
C LEU A 32 -25.44 11.34 19.53
N ARG A 33 -24.95 11.17 18.31
CA ARG A 33 -25.80 11.27 17.11
C ARG A 33 -26.65 10.01 16.96
N ALA A 34 -27.86 10.16 16.40
CA ALA A 34 -28.79 9.05 16.18
C ALA A 34 -28.15 7.88 15.42
N GLU A 35 -27.35 8.19 14.40
CA GLU A 35 -26.62 7.21 13.59
C GLU A 35 -25.57 6.40 14.38
N SER A 36 -25.10 6.92 15.50
CA SER A 36 -24.12 6.28 16.37
C SER A 36 -24.72 5.46 17.50
N ALA A 37 -26.04 5.36 17.59
CA ALA A 37 -26.73 4.66 18.66
C ALA A 37 -26.31 3.19 18.78
N ALA A 38 -26.04 2.51 17.65
CA ALA A 38 -25.57 1.13 17.62
C ALA A 38 -24.20 0.93 18.32
N LYS A 39 -23.38 1.98 18.45
CA LYS A 39 -22.03 1.92 19.07
C LYS A 39 -22.06 2.01 20.60
N VAL A 40 -23.21 2.33 21.19
CA VAL A 40 -23.32 2.60 22.65
C VAL A 40 -22.97 1.37 23.48
N ALA A 41 -23.45 0.19 23.06
CA ALA A 41 -23.15 -1.06 23.76
C ALA A 41 -21.65 -1.37 23.79
N ASP A 42 -20.97 -1.17 22.64
CA ASP A 42 -19.52 -1.39 22.52
C ASP A 42 -18.75 -0.38 23.39
N LEU A 43 -19.20 0.89 23.44
CA LEU A 43 -18.61 1.91 24.30
C LEU A 43 -18.75 1.57 25.77
N HIS A 44 -19.93 1.13 26.21
CA HIS A 44 -20.14 0.71 27.60
C HIS A 44 -19.24 -0.47 27.96
N ALA A 45 -19.10 -1.45 27.07
CA ALA A 45 -18.18 -2.56 27.25
C ALA A 45 -16.71 -2.09 27.32
N TYR A 46 -16.31 -1.17 26.43
CA TYR A 46 -14.97 -0.57 26.44
C TYR A 46 -14.67 0.17 27.77
N TRP A 47 -15.68 0.83 28.32
CA TRP A 47 -15.56 1.52 29.62
C TRP A 47 -15.65 0.57 30.82
N GLY A 48 -15.91 -0.72 30.60
CA GLY A 48 -16.02 -1.73 31.65
C GLY A 48 -17.26 -1.56 32.54
N LEU A 49 -18.34 -0.97 32.00
CA LEU A 49 -19.59 -0.75 32.74
C LEU A 49 -20.56 -1.89 32.53
N THR A 50 -21.18 -2.33 33.61
CA THR A 50 -22.39 -3.17 33.53
C THR A 50 -23.58 -2.38 32.98
N THR A 51 -24.62 -3.06 32.49
CA THR A 51 -25.82 -2.38 31.96
C THR A 51 -26.46 -1.42 32.99
N ALA A 52 -26.48 -1.80 34.25
CA ALA A 52 -27.03 -0.95 35.31
C ALA A 52 -26.15 0.27 35.61
N GLU A 53 -24.83 0.11 35.62
CA GLU A 53 -23.89 1.22 35.78
C GLU A 53 -23.91 2.17 34.60
N ALA A 54 -24.03 1.65 33.39
CA ALA A 54 -24.10 2.44 32.16
C ALA A 54 -25.28 3.44 32.20
N GLN A 55 -26.45 3.01 32.68
CA GLN A 55 -27.65 3.86 32.76
C GLN A 55 -27.49 5.04 33.75
N THR A 56 -26.59 4.93 34.73
CA THR A 56 -26.43 5.95 35.78
C THR A 56 -25.13 6.72 35.68
N ARG A 57 -24.07 6.09 35.15
CA ARG A 57 -22.72 6.65 35.12
C ARG A 57 -22.26 7.13 33.74
N ALA A 58 -22.82 6.59 32.64
CA ALA A 58 -22.47 6.98 31.28
C ALA A 58 -23.75 7.16 30.44
N VAL A 59 -24.36 8.32 30.54
CA VAL A 59 -25.69 8.65 30.02
C VAL A 59 -25.56 9.31 28.65
N ALA A 60 -26.11 8.67 27.59
CA ALA A 60 -26.16 9.25 26.27
C ALA A 60 -27.21 10.37 26.17
N ILE A 61 -26.82 11.51 25.65
CA ILE A 61 -27.69 12.64 25.31
C ILE A 61 -27.74 12.75 23.80
N HIS A 62 -28.91 12.65 23.21
CA HIS A 62 -29.07 12.74 21.77
C HIS A 62 -28.91 14.17 21.27
N GLY A 63 -28.13 14.32 20.18
CA GLY A 63 -27.90 15.61 19.55
C GLY A 63 -26.89 15.56 18.42
N ASP A 64 -26.70 16.72 17.77
CA ASP A 64 -25.78 16.91 16.66
C ASP A 64 -25.06 18.26 16.77
N LEU A 65 -23.75 18.28 16.51
CA LEU A 65 -22.90 19.48 16.56
C LEU A 65 -23.36 20.59 15.62
N THR A 66 -23.95 20.22 14.49
CA THR A 66 -24.35 21.17 13.46
C THR A 66 -25.68 21.90 13.79
N LEU A 67 -26.37 21.49 14.85
CA LEU A 67 -27.64 22.06 15.25
C LEU A 67 -27.49 23.07 16.39
N PRO A 68 -28.29 24.15 16.42
CA PRO A 68 -28.32 25.11 17.54
C PRO A 68 -28.51 24.39 18.88
N GLY A 69 -27.75 24.80 19.90
CA GLY A 69 -27.75 24.13 21.21
C GLY A 69 -27.45 22.64 21.14
N LEU A 70 -26.67 22.22 20.13
CA LEU A 70 -26.35 20.82 19.80
C LEU A 70 -27.60 19.96 19.50
N GLY A 71 -28.73 20.51 19.21
CA GLY A 71 -29.98 19.77 19.00
C GLY A 71 -30.49 19.02 20.25
N VAL A 72 -29.95 19.32 21.44
CA VAL A 72 -30.36 18.69 22.71
C VAL A 72 -31.78 19.08 23.09
N SER A 73 -32.58 18.12 23.52
CA SER A 73 -33.96 18.35 23.85
C SER A 73 -34.15 19.31 25.06
N ALA A 74 -35.23 20.08 25.07
CA ALA A 74 -35.53 20.97 26.20
C ALA A 74 -35.66 20.22 27.55
N THR A 75 -36.04 18.94 27.51
CA THR A 75 -36.07 18.06 28.67
C THR A 75 -34.68 17.75 29.19
N ASP A 76 -33.74 17.42 28.28
CA ASP A 76 -32.36 17.12 28.65
C ASP A 76 -31.62 18.38 29.11
N VAL A 77 -31.88 19.54 28.47
CA VAL A 77 -31.33 20.82 28.95
C VAL A 77 -31.78 21.10 30.39
N LYS A 78 -33.06 20.88 30.73
CA LYS A 78 -33.56 21.02 32.12
C LYS A 78 -32.91 19.99 33.05
N LEU A 79 -32.69 18.75 32.60
CA LEU A 79 -32.04 17.71 33.37
C LEU A 79 -30.60 18.08 33.75
N LEU A 80 -29.87 18.69 32.82
CA LEU A 80 -28.45 19.02 32.93
C LEU A 80 -28.19 20.34 33.66
N LYS A 81 -29.19 21.24 33.68
CA LYS A 81 -29.05 22.61 34.19
C LYS A 81 -28.55 22.63 35.65
N GLY A 82 -27.45 23.32 35.88
CA GLY A 82 -26.81 23.47 37.18
C GLY A 82 -26.17 22.19 37.75
N LYS A 83 -26.11 21.10 36.96
CA LYS A 83 -25.56 19.83 37.41
C LYS A 83 -24.16 19.55 36.85
N VAL A 84 -23.83 20.07 35.68
CA VAL A 84 -22.58 19.76 34.96
C VAL A 84 -21.44 20.59 35.54
N ASP A 85 -20.50 19.93 36.23
CA ASP A 85 -19.31 20.57 36.77
C ASP A 85 -18.31 20.93 35.66
N HIS A 86 -18.09 20.02 34.70
CA HIS A 86 -17.14 20.20 33.62
C HIS A 86 -17.76 19.82 32.27
N PHE A 87 -17.69 20.73 31.30
CA PHE A 87 -18.11 20.51 29.92
C PHE A 87 -16.87 20.36 29.03
N HIS A 88 -16.61 19.16 28.52
CA HIS A 88 -15.49 18.88 27.64
C HIS A 88 -15.92 18.84 26.18
N HIS A 89 -15.41 19.75 25.37
CA HIS A 89 -15.67 19.81 23.93
C HIS A 89 -14.45 19.26 23.17
N LEU A 90 -14.56 17.97 22.72
CA LEU A 90 -13.54 17.26 21.97
C LEU A 90 -13.97 16.97 20.52
N ALA A 91 -15.27 17.10 20.23
CA ALA A 91 -15.78 16.79 18.91
C ALA A 91 -15.22 17.78 17.88
N ALA A 92 -14.61 17.25 16.84
CA ALA A 92 -14.12 17.98 15.69
C ALA A 92 -13.99 17.04 14.49
N VAL A 93 -14.11 17.56 13.27
CA VAL A 93 -13.67 16.85 12.08
C VAL A 93 -12.17 17.05 11.96
N TYR A 94 -11.48 15.91 11.98
CA TYR A 94 -10.05 15.80 11.81
C TYR A 94 -9.78 14.87 10.63
N ASP A 95 -10.03 15.36 9.44
CA ASP A 95 -9.70 14.66 8.20
C ASP A 95 -9.10 15.68 7.24
N LEU A 96 -7.84 15.46 6.86
CA LEU A 96 -7.13 16.33 5.92
C LEU A 96 -7.76 16.32 4.53
N GLY A 97 -8.52 15.27 4.20
CA GLY A 97 -9.27 15.13 2.96
C GLY A 97 -10.73 15.61 3.02
N ALA A 98 -11.21 16.07 4.21
CA ALA A 98 -12.58 16.57 4.33
C ALA A 98 -12.75 17.94 3.62
N ASP A 99 -13.89 18.15 2.99
CA ASP A 99 -14.22 19.43 2.36
C ASP A 99 -14.29 20.58 3.38
N GLU A 100 -14.01 21.81 2.92
CA GLU A 100 -13.94 22.99 3.78
C GLU A 100 -15.28 23.28 4.47
N ASP A 101 -16.40 23.07 3.78
CA ASP A 101 -17.73 23.35 4.31
C ASP A 101 -18.06 22.43 5.50
N SER A 102 -17.76 21.15 5.39
CA SER A 102 -17.92 20.19 6.50
C SER A 102 -17.02 20.55 7.69
N GLN A 103 -15.79 20.99 7.44
CA GLN A 103 -14.89 21.43 8.51
C GLN A 103 -15.40 22.69 9.20
N VAL A 104 -15.94 23.66 8.46
CA VAL A 104 -16.56 24.89 9.03
C VAL A 104 -17.76 24.53 9.88
N ALA A 105 -18.71 23.77 9.35
CA ALA A 105 -19.96 23.42 10.04
C ALA A 105 -19.70 22.69 11.37
N VAL A 106 -18.73 21.76 11.41
CA VAL A 106 -18.48 20.96 12.61
C VAL A 106 -17.50 21.66 13.56
N ASN A 107 -16.40 22.23 13.06
CA ASN A 107 -15.35 22.78 13.92
C ASN A 107 -15.70 24.20 14.41
N ILE A 108 -16.27 25.05 13.57
CA ILE A 108 -16.59 26.44 13.92
C ILE A 108 -17.99 26.53 14.52
N ASP A 109 -19.01 26.20 13.72
CA ASP A 109 -20.40 26.32 14.19
C ASP A 109 -20.72 25.33 15.30
N GLY A 110 -20.18 24.09 15.21
CA GLY A 110 -20.28 23.10 16.27
C GLY A 110 -19.67 23.56 17.60
N THR A 111 -18.54 24.30 17.57
CA THR A 111 -17.96 24.89 18.80
C THR A 111 -18.85 25.99 19.36
N ARG A 112 -19.43 26.86 18.50
CA ARG A 112 -20.38 27.89 18.94
C ARG A 112 -21.61 27.25 19.59
N ASN A 113 -22.20 26.26 18.96
CA ASN A 113 -23.35 25.51 19.51
C ASN A 113 -23.00 24.82 20.84
N ALA A 114 -21.77 24.33 21.00
CA ALA A 114 -21.31 23.73 22.25
C ALA A 114 -21.17 24.76 23.37
N VAL A 115 -20.64 25.96 23.07
CA VAL A 115 -20.57 27.08 24.03
C VAL A 115 -21.96 27.53 24.44
N GLU A 116 -22.90 27.65 23.48
CA GLU A 116 -24.31 28.03 23.76
C GLU A 116 -24.96 27.01 24.69
N LEU A 117 -24.85 25.71 24.42
CA LEU A 117 -25.42 24.68 25.29
C LEU A 117 -24.77 24.72 26.68
N ALA A 118 -23.45 24.81 26.76
CA ALA A 118 -22.74 24.85 28.04
C ALA A 118 -23.21 26.01 28.92
N GLN A 119 -23.46 27.19 28.32
CA GLN A 119 -24.01 28.36 29.00
C GLN A 119 -25.48 28.14 29.38
N ALA A 120 -26.30 27.54 28.50
CA ALA A 120 -27.71 27.27 28.77
C ALA A 120 -27.95 26.30 29.94
N ILE A 121 -27.05 25.31 30.08
CA ILE A 121 -27.07 24.35 31.20
C ILE A 121 -26.31 24.83 32.44
N GLU A 122 -25.76 26.05 32.40
CA GLU A 122 -24.98 26.62 33.53
C GLU A 122 -23.85 25.72 33.98
N ALA A 123 -23.03 25.22 33.01
CA ALA A 123 -21.89 24.36 33.33
C ALA A 123 -20.83 25.12 34.14
N GLY A 124 -20.16 24.43 35.06
CA GLY A 124 -19.18 25.05 35.95
C GLY A 124 -17.91 25.50 35.22
N HIS A 125 -17.40 24.70 34.27
CA HIS A 125 -16.18 24.99 33.52
C HIS A 125 -16.26 24.41 32.11
N PHE A 126 -15.84 25.18 31.11
CA PHE A 126 -15.77 24.75 29.70
C PHE A 126 -14.34 24.38 29.29
N HIS A 127 -14.11 23.16 28.86
CA HIS A 127 -12.82 22.65 28.41
C HIS A 127 -12.84 22.41 26.90
N HIS A 128 -12.05 23.15 26.13
CA HIS A 128 -11.97 23.03 24.69
C HIS A 128 -10.69 22.33 24.26
N VAL A 129 -10.82 21.21 23.55
CA VAL A 129 -9.69 20.51 22.94
C VAL A 129 -9.48 21.03 21.52
N SER A 130 -8.59 22.02 21.41
CA SER A 130 -8.11 22.62 20.16
C SER A 130 -7.03 21.74 19.50
N SER A 131 -5.98 22.33 19.00
CA SER A 131 -4.79 21.67 18.44
C SER A 131 -3.63 22.66 18.38
N ILE A 132 -2.39 22.19 18.34
CA ILE A 132 -1.25 23.04 17.97
C ILE A 132 -1.42 23.68 16.60
N ALA A 133 -2.27 23.10 15.72
CA ALA A 133 -2.64 23.66 14.43
C ALA A 133 -3.26 25.07 14.49
N ALA A 134 -3.80 25.47 15.64
CA ALA A 134 -4.34 26.83 15.85
C ALA A 134 -3.27 27.93 15.75
N ALA A 135 -1.98 27.60 15.85
CA ALA A 135 -0.85 28.50 15.62
C ALA A 135 -0.56 28.75 14.13
N GLY A 136 -1.18 27.98 13.22
CA GLY A 136 -0.88 28.02 11.78
C GLY A 136 0.57 27.64 11.50
N LEU A 137 1.22 28.38 10.61
CA LEU A 137 2.62 28.19 10.23
C LEU A 137 3.53 29.28 10.84
N TYR A 138 3.27 29.66 12.08
CA TYR A 138 4.05 30.65 12.80
C TYR A 138 5.55 30.27 12.85
N GLU A 139 6.43 31.18 12.46
CA GLU A 139 7.87 30.94 12.48
C GLU A 139 8.48 31.33 13.84
N GLY A 140 8.85 30.34 14.64
CA GLY A 140 9.45 30.59 15.96
C GLY A 140 8.92 29.69 17.06
N VAL A 141 8.91 30.20 18.30
CA VAL A 141 8.37 29.51 19.47
C VAL A 141 6.99 30.08 19.81
N PHE A 142 5.96 29.29 19.60
CA PHE A 142 4.59 29.65 19.95
C PHE A 142 4.34 29.27 21.42
N ARG A 143 4.05 30.29 22.25
CA ARG A 143 3.83 30.10 23.68
C ARG A 143 2.38 29.81 23.99
N GLU A 144 2.11 29.30 25.18
CA GLU A 144 0.78 28.94 25.65
C GLU A 144 -0.15 30.16 25.81
N ASP A 145 0.42 31.34 26.09
CA ASP A 145 -0.30 32.62 26.16
C ASP A 145 -0.60 33.26 24.81
N MET A 146 0.05 32.81 23.73
CA MET A 146 -0.12 33.36 22.37
C MET A 146 -1.36 32.83 21.67
N PHE A 147 -2.01 33.70 20.89
CA PHE A 147 -3.16 33.35 20.06
C PHE A 147 -3.25 34.22 18.81
N ASP A 148 -3.29 35.53 18.99
CA ASP A 148 -3.47 36.50 17.88
C ASP A 148 -2.23 36.57 16.96
N GLU A 149 -1.10 36.05 17.38
CA GLU A 149 0.16 35.96 16.63
C GLU A 149 0.21 34.79 15.64
N ALA A 150 -0.86 34.00 15.52
CA ALA A 150 -0.94 32.90 14.57
C ALA A 150 -0.77 33.39 13.12
N GLU A 151 0.01 32.65 12.33
CA GLU A 151 0.33 32.99 10.94
C GLU A 151 0.09 31.81 9.99
N GLY A 152 -0.08 32.07 8.68
CA GLY A 152 -0.20 31.01 7.66
C GLY A 152 -1.45 30.13 7.83
N LEU A 153 -2.58 30.75 8.11
CA LEU A 153 -3.88 30.10 8.34
C LEU A 153 -4.64 29.77 7.04
N ASP A 154 -3.98 29.72 5.89
CA ASP A 154 -4.62 29.46 4.57
C ASP A 154 -5.17 28.03 4.44
N HIS A 155 -4.60 27.08 5.17
CA HIS A 155 -5.07 25.71 5.15
C HIS A 155 -6.37 25.59 5.96
N PRO A 156 -7.45 24.94 5.41
CA PRO A 156 -8.76 24.86 6.07
C PRO A 156 -8.70 24.33 7.50
N TYR A 157 -7.87 23.33 7.75
CA TYR A 157 -7.71 22.75 9.09
C TYR A 157 -7.10 23.76 10.10
N PHE A 158 -6.06 24.51 9.72
CA PHE A 158 -5.46 25.52 10.58
C PHE A 158 -6.47 26.64 10.88
N LYS A 159 -7.13 27.12 9.82
CA LYS A 159 -8.15 28.17 9.91
C LYS A 159 -9.30 27.78 10.84
N THR A 160 -9.87 26.58 10.63
CA THR A 160 -11.02 26.14 11.44
C THR A 160 -10.67 25.89 12.91
N LYS A 161 -9.45 25.39 13.19
CA LYS A 161 -8.97 25.21 14.57
C LYS A 161 -8.70 26.56 15.26
N HIS A 162 -8.14 27.51 14.54
CA HIS A 162 -7.95 28.87 15.07
C HIS A 162 -9.28 29.56 15.34
N GLU A 163 -10.21 29.58 14.37
CA GLU A 163 -11.52 30.22 14.54
C GLU A 163 -12.38 29.55 15.62
N SER A 164 -12.32 28.23 15.77
CA SER A 164 -13.02 27.54 16.88
C SER A 164 -12.50 27.96 18.25
N GLU A 165 -11.18 28.09 18.42
CA GLU A 165 -10.59 28.56 19.65
C GLU A 165 -10.93 30.04 19.92
N LYS A 166 -11.00 30.89 18.88
CA LYS A 166 -11.41 32.28 18.98
C LYS A 166 -12.84 32.43 19.51
N ILE A 167 -13.77 31.54 19.09
CA ILE A 167 -15.14 31.51 19.61
C ILE A 167 -15.10 31.29 21.13
N VAL A 168 -14.37 30.29 21.60
CA VAL A 168 -14.26 30.01 23.04
C VAL A 168 -13.71 31.21 23.81
N ARG A 169 -12.65 31.84 23.30
CA ARG A 169 -12.02 33.02 23.94
C ARG A 169 -12.93 34.25 23.98
N LYS A 170 -13.79 34.47 22.96
CA LYS A 170 -14.59 35.68 22.82
C LYS A 170 -16.04 35.53 23.25
N GLU A 171 -16.66 34.36 23.03
CA GLU A 171 -18.09 34.13 23.22
C GLU A 171 -18.42 33.31 24.49
N CYS A 172 -17.47 32.51 25.02
CA CYS A 172 -17.70 31.75 26.24
C CYS A 172 -17.63 32.63 27.49
N ARG A 173 -18.75 32.74 28.20
CA ARG A 173 -18.88 33.50 29.46
C ARG A 173 -18.58 32.67 30.71
N LEU A 174 -18.49 31.36 30.55
CA LEU A 174 -18.10 30.44 31.63
C LEU A 174 -16.57 30.49 31.83
N PRO A 175 -16.05 30.07 33.00
CA PRO A 175 -14.64 29.72 33.09
C PRO A 175 -14.28 28.73 31.98
N TRP A 176 -13.25 29.01 31.21
CA TRP A 176 -12.83 28.13 30.10
C TRP A 176 -11.33 27.81 30.17
N THR A 177 -10.97 26.65 29.65
CA THR A 177 -9.60 26.21 29.45
C THR A 177 -9.45 25.60 28.05
N VAL A 178 -8.37 25.96 27.36
CA VAL A 178 -8.02 25.43 26.05
C VAL A 178 -6.85 24.45 26.17
N TYR A 179 -6.92 23.33 25.46
CA TYR A 179 -5.84 22.36 25.33
C TYR A 179 -5.45 22.26 23.87
N ARG A 180 -4.17 22.34 23.57
CA ARG A 180 -3.61 22.21 22.23
C ARG A 180 -2.73 20.95 22.16
N PRO A 181 -3.31 19.77 21.92
CA PRO A 181 -2.53 18.57 21.70
C PRO A 181 -1.75 18.69 20.38
N ALA A 182 -0.55 18.10 20.38
CA ALA A 182 0.22 17.84 19.17
C ALA A 182 -0.42 16.75 18.32
N MET A 183 0.31 16.19 17.36
CA MET A 183 -0.14 15.05 16.58
C MET A 183 -0.30 13.83 17.51
N VAL A 184 -1.54 13.42 17.72
CA VAL A 184 -1.86 12.34 18.67
C VAL A 184 -1.75 11.00 17.95
N VAL A 185 -0.91 10.12 18.50
CA VAL A 185 -0.70 8.74 18.05
C VAL A 185 -1.31 7.73 19.02
N GLY A 186 -1.16 6.44 18.72
CA GLY A 186 -1.67 5.35 19.53
C GLY A 186 -1.19 5.37 20.97
N ASP A 187 -1.76 4.52 21.79
CA ASP A 187 -1.46 4.35 23.20
C ASP A 187 -0.01 3.87 23.42
N SER A 188 0.73 4.51 24.29
CA SER A 188 2.15 4.19 24.52
C SER A 188 2.38 2.83 25.20
N ALA A 189 1.37 2.28 25.87
CA ALA A 189 1.46 0.99 26.53
C ALA A 189 1.07 -0.17 25.59
N THR A 190 0.08 0.02 24.72
CA THR A 190 -0.52 -1.04 23.91
C THR A 190 -0.31 -0.86 22.40
N GLY A 191 0.01 0.35 21.93
CA GLY A 191 0.05 0.70 20.52
C GLY A 191 -1.33 0.95 19.90
N GLU A 192 -2.43 0.75 20.66
CA GLU A 192 -3.81 0.80 20.14
C GLU A 192 -4.14 2.16 19.53
N MET A 193 -4.65 2.13 18.31
CA MET A 193 -5.12 3.27 17.54
C MET A 193 -6.36 2.91 16.72
N ASP A 194 -7.18 3.90 16.40
CA ASP A 194 -8.47 3.66 15.75
C ASP A 194 -8.42 3.77 14.22
N LYS A 195 -7.45 4.51 13.65
CA LYS A 195 -7.32 4.74 12.21
C LYS A 195 -5.88 5.09 11.80
N ILE A 196 -5.60 4.92 10.53
CA ILE A 196 -4.33 5.37 9.93
C ILE A 196 -4.40 6.88 9.73
N ASP A 197 -3.46 7.61 10.39
CA ASP A 197 -3.37 9.06 10.34
C ASP A 197 -1.95 9.54 10.70
N GLY A 198 -1.58 10.77 10.34
CA GLY A 198 -0.30 11.34 10.70
C GLY A 198 0.91 10.50 10.24
N PRO A 199 1.83 10.11 11.14
CA PRO A 199 3.04 9.38 10.78
C PRO A 199 2.77 7.98 10.23
N TYR A 200 1.60 7.40 10.46
CA TYR A 200 1.23 6.05 10.00
C TYR A 200 1.10 5.95 8.48
N TYR A 201 0.90 7.04 7.77
CA TYR A 201 0.95 7.05 6.31
C TYR A 201 2.29 6.53 5.75
N PHE A 202 3.38 6.73 6.48
CA PHE A 202 4.71 6.26 6.08
C PHE A 202 4.96 4.78 6.40
N PHE A 203 4.11 4.13 7.18
CA PHE A 203 4.32 2.74 7.60
C PHE A 203 4.32 1.79 6.40
N LYS A 204 3.46 2.02 5.42
CA LYS A 204 3.44 1.21 4.19
C LYS A 204 4.72 1.36 3.38
N LEU A 205 5.29 2.56 3.30
CA LEU A 205 6.59 2.79 2.67
C LEU A 205 7.72 2.04 3.41
N ILE A 206 7.75 2.16 4.74
CA ILE A 206 8.75 1.48 5.58
C ILE A 206 8.64 -0.05 5.44
N GLN A 207 7.41 -0.59 5.41
CA GLN A 207 7.15 -2.02 5.19
C GLN A 207 7.70 -2.49 3.84
N ARG A 208 7.46 -1.73 2.75
CA ARG A 208 8.01 -2.04 1.42
C ARG A 208 9.53 -1.98 1.40
N MET A 209 10.13 -0.98 2.05
CA MET A 209 11.58 -0.89 2.17
C MET A 209 12.17 -2.12 2.89
N ARG A 210 11.55 -2.56 3.98
CA ARG A 210 11.94 -3.79 4.70
C ARG A 210 11.88 -5.04 3.82
N GLN A 211 10.92 -5.11 2.90
CA GLN A 211 10.77 -6.27 1.99
C GLN A 211 11.79 -6.28 0.85
N ILE A 212 12.22 -5.11 0.39
CA ILE A 212 13.09 -4.97 -0.81
C ILE A 212 14.57 -4.89 -0.42
N LEU A 213 14.89 -4.21 0.67
CA LEU A 213 16.26 -3.90 1.07
C LEU A 213 16.67 -4.68 2.33
N PRO A 214 17.89 -5.21 2.39
CA PRO A 214 18.38 -5.84 3.61
C PRO A 214 18.58 -4.78 4.72
N PRO A 215 18.41 -5.13 6.02
CA PRO A 215 18.44 -4.17 7.14
C PRO A 215 19.76 -3.40 7.29
N TRP A 216 20.87 -3.95 6.79
CA TRP A 216 22.21 -3.32 6.84
C TRP A 216 22.45 -2.27 5.74
N MET A 217 21.59 -2.21 4.71
CA MET A 217 21.75 -1.26 3.62
C MET A 217 21.27 0.12 4.06
N PRO A 218 22.09 1.19 3.96
CA PRO A 218 21.63 2.53 4.28
C PRO A 218 20.55 2.97 3.27
N SER A 219 19.50 3.58 3.78
CA SER A 219 18.44 4.16 2.94
C SER A 219 18.45 5.68 3.01
N VAL A 220 17.82 6.31 2.00
CA VAL A 220 17.70 7.76 1.91
C VAL A 220 16.41 8.18 2.62
N GLY A 221 16.55 9.05 3.62
CA GLY A 221 15.45 9.71 4.30
C GLY A 221 15.25 11.14 3.80
N LEU A 222 14.10 11.72 4.12
CA LEU A 222 13.79 13.13 3.88
C LEU A 222 14.15 13.92 5.12
N GLU A 223 15.02 14.92 4.99
CA GLU A 223 15.19 15.94 6.01
C GLU A 223 14.04 16.94 5.86
N GLY A 224 13.10 16.90 6.82
CA GLY A 224 11.95 17.80 6.89
C GLY A 224 12.06 18.77 8.06
N GLY A 225 11.00 19.57 8.24
CA GLY A 225 10.81 20.41 9.42
C GLY A 225 10.67 19.61 10.72
N ARG A 226 10.16 20.26 11.73
CA ARG A 226 9.89 19.61 13.01
C ARG A 226 8.47 19.06 13.03
N ILE A 227 8.30 17.95 13.74
CA ILE A 227 7.01 17.34 14.03
C ILE A 227 6.95 17.06 15.52
N ASN A 228 5.82 17.34 16.14
CA ASN A 228 5.59 17.01 17.54
C ASN A 228 4.54 15.90 17.61
N ILE A 229 4.87 14.81 18.29
CA ILE A 229 4.05 13.58 18.36
C ILE A 229 3.87 13.21 19.81
N VAL A 230 2.64 12.95 20.21
CA VAL A 230 2.30 12.56 21.59
C VAL A 230 1.37 11.35 21.59
N PRO A 231 1.52 10.40 22.52
CA PRO A 231 0.60 9.29 22.63
C PRO A 231 -0.70 9.70 23.30
N VAL A 232 -1.80 9.03 22.94
CA VAL A 232 -3.15 9.36 23.39
C VAL A 232 -3.32 9.25 24.91
N ASP A 233 -2.67 8.30 25.55
CA ASP A 233 -2.70 8.11 27.00
C ASP A 233 -2.08 9.30 27.74
N PHE A 234 -0.98 9.90 27.25
CA PHE A 234 -0.46 11.15 27.78
C PHE A 234 -1.49 12.29 27.67
N VAL A 235 -2.09 12.47 26.49
CA VAL A 235 -3.09 13.53 26.24
C VAL A 235 -4.27 13.37 27.19
N VAL A 236 -4.80 12.15 27.33
CA VAL A 236 -5.95 11.85 28.20
C VAL A 236 -5.60 12.08 29.67
N ASN A 237 -4.45 11.60 30.12
CA ASN A 237 -4.01 11.78 31.51
C ASN A 237 -3.76 13.25 31.83
N ALA A 238 -3.15 14.01 30.92
CA ALA A 238 -2.93 15.46 31.10
C ALA A 238 -4.26 16.23 31.14
N LEU A 239 -5.19 15.94 30.19
CA LEU A 239 -6.54 16.52 30.20
C LEU A 239 -7.26 16.24 31.52
N ALA A 240 -7.30 14.96 31.93
CA ALA A 240 -7.97 14.55 33.15
C ALA A 240 -7.34 15.15 34.42
N HIS A 241 -6.03 15.41 34.43
CA HIS A 241 -5.36 16.04 35.55
C HIS A 241 -5.61 17.55 35.58
N ILE A 242 -5.28 18.26 34.49
CA ILE A 242 -5.32 19.73 34.41
C ILE A 242 -6.75 20.25 34.57
N SER A 243 -7.77 19.55 34.04
CA SER A 243 -9.17 19.98 34.17
C SER A 243 -9.67 20.08 35.60
N HIS A 244 -8.95 19.47 36.56
CA HIS A 244 -9.31 19.49 37.98
C HIS A 244 -8.37 20.35 38.83
N GLN A 245 -7.40 21.02 38.21
CA GLN A 245 -6.50 21.92 38.92
C GLN A 245 -7.09 23.32 39.07
N PRO A 246 -6.86 24.02 40.18
CA PRO A 246 -7.25 25.41 40.32
C PRO A 246 -6.40 26.32 39.41
N GLY A 247 -6.94 27.48 39.04
CA GLY A 247 -6.19 28.49 38.30
C GLY A 247 -6.04 28.19 36.79
N THR A 248 -6.87 27.31 36.21
CA THR A 248 -6.83 26.96 34.82
C THR A 248 -7.77 27.83 33.94
N ALA A 249 -8.66 28.58 34.55
CA ALA A 249 -9.61 29.46 33.85
C ALA A 249 -8.89 30.55 33.06
N GLY A 250 -9.30 30.73 31.77
CA GLY A 250 -8.71 31.69 30.84
C GLY A 250 -7.33 31.29 30.31
N ARG A 251 -6.87 30.07 30.54
CA ARG A 251 -5.53 29.60 30.15
C ARG A 251 -5.58 28.58 29.02
N CYS A 252 -4.46 28.49 28.31
CA CYS A 252 -4.20 27.49 27.28
C CYS A 252 -3.03 26.60 27.71
N PHE A 253 -3.09 25.30 27.37
CA PHE A 253 -2.06 24.32 27.70
C PHE A 253 -1.64 23.55 26.43
N HIS A 254 -0.35 23.49 26.16
CA HIS A 254 0.21 22.74 25.04
C HIS A 254 0.54 21.30 25.48
N LEU A 255 -0.25 20.35 24.99
CA LEU A 255 0.01 18.92 25.23
C LEU A 255 0.93 18.38 24.15
N VAL A 256 2.22 18.67 24.28
CA VAL A 256 3.26 18.41 23.28
C VAL A 256 4.41 17.61 23.89
N ASP A 257 5.16 16.89 23.06
CA ASP A 257 6.42 16.27 23.44
C ASP A 257 7.49 17.36 23.70
N PRO A 258 8.22 17.27 24.82
CA PRO A 258 9.24 18.27 25.16
C PRO A 258 10.41 18.32 24.16
N VAL A 259 10.69 17.22 23.46
CA VAL A 259 11.85 17.11 22.56
C VAL A 259 11.56 17.70 21.18
N GLY A 260 10.39 17.44 20.60
CA GLY A 260 10.04 17.83 19.23
C GLY A 260 11.03 17.29 18.21
N TYR A 261 10.67 16.22 17.51
CA TYR A 261 11.55 15.50 16.59
C TYR A 261 11.65 16.20 15.23
N ARG A 262 12.73 15.97 14.49
CA ARG A 262 12.73 16.20 13.04
C ARG A 262 11.97 15.06 12.36
N VAL A 263 11.35 15.34 11.21
CA VAL A 263 10.63 14.31 10.44
C VAL A 263 11.53 13.12 10.10
N GLY A 264 12.77 13.39 9.68
CA GLY A 264 13.76 12.34 9.42
C GLY A 264 14.04 11.44 10.62
N ASP A 265 14.14 12.03 11.83
CA ASP A 265 14.33 11.26 13.07
C ASP A 265 13.13 10.35 13.35
N VAL A 266 11.91 10.85 13.15
CA VAL A 266 10.67 10.06 13.32
C VAL A 266 10.63 8.89 12.36
N LEU A 267 10.96 9.13 11.09
CA LEU A 267 11.01 8.07 10.08
C LEU A 267 12.08 7.02 10.40
N ASP A 268 13.27 7.43 10.89
CA ASP A 268 14.32 6.49 11.31
C ASP A 268 13.90 5.71 12.55
N ILE A 269 13.24 6.34 13.53
CA ILE A 269 12.70 5.67 14.73
C ILE A 269 11.70 4.56 14.31
N PHE A 270 10.77 4.86 13.40
CA PHE A 270 9.82 3.85 12.91
C PHE A 270 10.49 2.81 12.01
N SER A 271 11.51 3.16 11.23
CA SER A 271 12.29 2.18 10.46
C SER A 271 12.99 1.19 11.38
N GLN A 272 13.58 1.67 12.48
CA GLN A 272 14.17 0.80 13.50
C GLN A 272 13.12 -0.09 14.17
N ALA A 273 11.97 0.47 14.54
CA ALA A 273 10.84 -0.26 15.12
C ALA A 273 10.33 -1.37 14.18
N ALA A 274 10.36 -1.13 12.88
CA ALA A 274 9.95 -2.06 11.83
C ALA A 274 11.03 -3.10 11.46
N HIS A 275 12.23 -3.03 12.01
CA HIS A 275 13.41 -3.77 11.54
C HIS A 275 13.73 -3.54 10.04
N ALA A 276 13.42 -2.34 9.55
CA ALA A 276 13.72 -1.89 8.20
C ALA A 276 15.11 -1.24 8.13
N PRO A 277 15.66 -1.01 6.92
CA PRO A 277 16.91 -0.27 6.74
C PRO A 277 16.88 1.11 7.38
N ARG A 278 17.96 1.48 8.07
CA ARG A 278 18.07 2.79 8.71
C ARG A 278 18.18 3.91 7.68
N MET A 279 17.51 5.02 7.95
CA MET A 279 17.59 6.22 7.13
C MET A 279 18.79 7.07 7.57
N ASN A 280 19.97 6.74 7.07
CA ASN A 280 21.24 7.40 7.45
C ASN A 280 21.67 8.50 6.47
N LEU A 281 21.10 8.51 5.27
CA LEU A 281 21.39 9.51 4.24
C LEU A 281 20.17 10.44 4.13
N PHE A 282 20.26 11.64 4.70
CA PHE A 282 19.18 12.60 4.60
C PHE A 282 19.41 13.54 3.42
N VAL A 283 18.46 13.58 2.50
CA VAL A 283 18.41 14.63 1.48
C VAL A 283 17.73 15.85 2.09
N ASN A 284 18.54 16.89 2.32
CA ASN A 284 18.02 18.16 2.81
C ASN A 284 17.14 18.80 1.72
N ALA A 285 15.82 18.86 1.98
CA ALA A 285 14.90 19.54 1.08
C ALA A 285 15.27 21.03 0.87
N ALA A 286 16.02 21.63 1.79
CA ALA A 286 16.55 22.98 1.63
C ALA A 286 17.66 23.07 0.57
N LEU A 287 18.35 21.95 0.23
CA LEU A 287 19.26 21.93 -0.93
C LEU A 287 18.53 22.18 -2.26
N LEU A 288 17.22 21.95 -2.30
CA LEU A 288 16.37 22.36 -3.42
C LEU A 288 15.87 23.82 -3.28
N GLY A 289 16.25 24.49 -2.20
CA GLY A 289 15.87 25.89 -1.90
C GLY A 289 16.52 26.93 -2.79
N PHE A 290 17.63 26.57 -3.49
CA PHE A 290 18.22 27.43 -4.51
C PHE A 290 17.35 27.56 -5.77
N ILE A 291 16.35 26.66 -5.94
CA ILE A 291 15.37 26.77 -7.02
C ILE A 291 14.36 27.84 -6.62
N PRO A 292 14.27 28.96 -7.35
CA PRO A 292 13.31 30.02 -7.04
C PRO A 292 11.90 29.48 -6.89
N ARG A 293 11.14 29.97 -5.91
CA ARG A 293 9.76 29.51 -5.62
C ARG A 293 8.88 29.47 -6.87
N GLY A 294 9.05 30.45 -7.79
CA GLY A 294 8.33 30.47 -9.07
C GLY A 294 8.70 29.33 -10.01
N VAL A 295 9.98 28.97 -10.09
CA VAL A 295 10.46 27.84 -10.91
C VAL A 295 9.99 26.51 -10.33
N LYS A 296 10.05 26.35 -9.00
CA LYS A 296 9.55 25.17 -8.29
C LYS A 296 8.04 25.01 -8.50
N LYS A 297 7.27 26.10 -8.38
CA LYS A 297 5.82 26.11 -8.64
C LYS A 297 5.52 25.79 -10.11
N GLY A 298 6.30 26.34 -11.04
CA GLY A 298 6.21 26.04 -12.47
C GLY A 298 6.57 24.59 -12.79
N LEU A 299 7.63 24.03 -12.20
CA LEU A 299 8.03 22.63 -12.41
C LEU A 299 6.97 21.65 -11.88
N MET A 300 6.41 21.94 -10.69
CA MET A 300 5.34 21.16 -10.09
C MET A 300 4.00 21.30 -10.85
N ALA A 301 3.80 22.36 -11.59
CA ALA A 301 2.64 22.56 -12.46
C ALA A 301 2.73 21.75 -13.77
N LEU A 302 3.94 21.29 -14.15
CA LEU A 302 4.09 20.47 -15.34
C LEU A 302 3.33 19.14 -15.22
N ALA A 303 2.51 18.85 -16.22
CA ALA A 303 1.66 17.66 -16.23
C ALA A 303 2.44 16.33 -15.98
N PRO A 304 3.63 16.10 -16.55
CA PRO A 304 4.41 14.90 -16.28
C PRO A 304 4.87 14.80 -14.82
N VAL A 305 5.37 15.90 -14.25
CA VAL A 305 5.86 15.93 -12.85
C VAL A 305 4.71 15.68 -11.88
N ARG A 306 3.56 16.31 -12.13
CA ARG A 306 2.35 16.11 -11.34
C ARG A 306 1.83 14.67 -11.44
N ARG A 307 1.85 14.05 -12.64
CA ARG A 307 1.46 12.64 -12.82
C ARG A 307 2.38 11.69 -12.05
N VAL A 308 3.69 11.85 -12.15
CA VAL A 308 4.66 11.02 -11.41
C VAL A 308 4.45 11.19 -9.90
N ARG A 309 4.33 12.43 -9.42
CA ARG A 309 4.04 12.70 -8.01
C ARG A 309 2.77 12.02 -7.55
N ASN A 310 1.66 12.22 -8.26
CA ASN A 310 0.36 11.66 -7.88
C ASN A 310 0.38 10.12 -7.92
N ALA A 311 1.02 9.52 -8.92
CA ALA A 311 1.16 8.07 -9.00
C ALA A 311 1.97 7.51 -7.82
N VAL A 312 3.07 8.15 -7.44
CA VAL A 312 3.89 7.76 -6.28
C VAL A 312 3.12 7.96 -4.97
N MET A 313 2.44 9.10 -4.81
CA MET A 313 1.64 9.38 -3.60
C MET A 313 0.50 8.37 -3.46
N GLN A 314 -0.21 8.08 -4.55
CA GLN A 314 -1.29 7.09 -4.58
C GLN A 314 -0.79 5.67 -4.30
N ASP A 315 0.33 5.26 -4.90
CA ASP A 315 0.95 3.94 -4.69
C ASP A 315 1.43 3.74 -3.26
N LEU A 316 1.86 4.82 -2.60
CA LEU A 316 2.26 4.83 -1.20
C LEU A 316 1.09 5.07 -0.23
N GLY A 317 -0.12 5.39 -0.73
CA GLY A 317 -1.27 5.75 0.10
C GLY A 317 -1.10 7.06 0.87
N LEU A 318 -0.28 7.99 0.34
CA LEU A 318 0.02 9.28 0.98
C LEU A 318 -0.99 10.35 0.52
N PRO A 319 -1.62 11.09 1.44
CA PRO A 319 -2.44 12.25 1.10
C PRO A 319 -1.60 13.36 0.45
N ASP A 320 -2.19 14.11 -0.48
CA ASP A 320 -1.52 15.20 -1.20
C ASP A 320 -0.98 16.29 -0.25
N ASP A 321 -1.70 16.57 0.85
CA ASP A 321 -1.39 17.64 1.80
C ASP A 321 -0.36 17.26 2.86
N ILE A 322 0.08 15.99 2.90
CA ILE A 322 1.03 15.51 3.92
C ILE A 322 2.33 16.34 3.92
N LEU A 323 2.74 16.86 2.78
CA LEU A 323 3.94 17.69 2.64
C LEU A 323 3.87 18.99 3.43
N THR A 324 2.68 19.55 3.67
CA THR A 324 2.46 20.75 4.48
C THR A 324 2.79 20.46 5.95
N PHE A 325 2.48 19.27 6.43
CA PHE A 325 2.71 18.85 7.81
C PHE A 325 4.13 18.33 8.07
N ILE A 326 4.84 17.93 7.01
CA ILE A 326 6.25 17.49 7.10
C ILE A 326 7.20 18.68 7.33
N ASN A 327 6.82 19.89 6.94
CA ASN A 327 7.69 21.08 7.03
C ASN A 327 7.14 22.13 8.00
N TYR A 328 6.72 21.70 9.19
CA TYR A 328 6.13 22.58 10.18
C TYR A 328 7.22 23.45 10.84
N PRO A 329 7.14 24.80 10.75
CA PRO A 329 8.21 25.69 11.22
C PRO A 329 8.14 25.98 12.71
N THR A 330 6.96 25.78 13.32
CA THR A 330 6.65 26.23 14.69
C THR A 330 7.20 25.28 15.74
N ARG A 331 7.77 25.83 16.78
CA ARG A 331 8.07 25.14 18.05
C ARG A 331 7.04 25.54 19.09
N PHE A 332 6.75 24.67 20.02
CA PHE A 332 5.75 24.93 21.05
C PHE A 332 6.41 24.97 22.44
N ASP A 333 6.19 26.05 23.17
CA ASP A 333 6.51 26.16 24.59
C ASP A 333 5.44 25.40 25.41
N ARG A 334 5.82 24.80 26.51
CA ARG A 334 4.93 24.03 27.40
C ARG A 334 5.16 24.29 28.90
N ARG A 335 5.75 25.44 29.23
CA ARG A 335 6.12 25.75 30.62
C ARG A 335 4.91 25.76 31.57
N ASP A 336 3.77 26.26 31.13
CA ASP A 336 2.54 26.26 31.91
C ASP A 336 1.98 24.84 32.09
N THR A 337 2.01 24.02 31.02
CA THR A 337 1.66 22.60 31.11
C THR A 337 2.58 21.85 32.05
N ASP A 338 3.90 22.05 31.95
CA ASP A 338 4.88 21.41 32.86
C ASP A 338 4.66 21.80 34.33
N ALA A 339 4.35 23.07 34.58
CA ALA A 339 4.04 23.54 35.92
C ALA A 339 2.78 22.88 36.49
N MET A 340 1.73 22.69 35.68
CA MET A 340 0.49 22.04 36.10
C MET A 340 0.64 20.53 36.27
N LEU A 341 1.50 19.87 35.48
CA LEU A 341 1.74 18.42 35.57
C LEU A 341 2.79 18.06 36.64
N LYS A 342 3.48 19.04 37.23
CA LYS A 342 4.52 18.79 38.23
C LYS A 342 3.99 18.02 39.44
N GLY A 343 4.58 16.86 39.72
CA GLY A 343 4.19 16.01 40.84
C GLY A 343 2.94 15.15 40.59
N SER A 344 2.33 15.22 39.43
CA SER A 344 1.15 14.41 39.05
C SER A 344 1.50 12.97 38.63
N GLY A 345 2.75 12.71 38.29
CA GLY A 345 3.16 11.45 37.63
C GLY A 345 2.77 11.35 36.17
N VAL A 346 2.21 12.41 35.56
CA VAL A 346 1.85 12.45 34.13
C VAL A 346 3.03 13.02 33.35
N GLU A 347 3.68 12.17 32.57
CA GLU A 347 4.82 12.52 31.73
C GLU A 347 4.59 12.05 30.30
N CYS A 348 5.10 12.80 29.31
CA CYS A 348 5.10 12.38 27.92
C CYS A 348 6.25 11.39 27.70
N PRO A 349 5.97 10.11 27.38
CA PRO A 349 7.02 9.14 27.13
C PRO A 349 7.77 9.45 25.84
N ASN A 350 9.06 9.07 25.78
CA ASN A 350 9.86 9.25 24.58
C ASN A 350 9.36 8.34 23.45
N LEU A 351 9.24 8.88 22.23
CA LEU A 351 8.74 8.12 21.07
C LEU A 351 9.52 6.81 20.84
N LYS A 352 10.81 6.79 21.09
CA LYS A 352 11.66 5.59 20.92
C LYS A 352 11.22 4.42 21.80
N ASP A 353 10.61 4.69 22.95
CA ASP A 353 10.25 3.64 23.90
C ASP A 353 8.99 2.88 23.49
N TYR A 354 8.12 3.52 22.67
CA TYR A 354 6.84 2.92 22.29
C TYR A 354 6.60 2.82 20.77
N ALA A 355 7.47 3.35 19.93
CA ALA A 355 7.32 3.30 18.46
C ALA A 355 7.13 1.89 17.94
N TRP A 356 7.81 0.89 18.53
CA TRP A 356 7.68 -0.51 18.15
C TRP A 356 6.28 -1.07 18.46
N LYS A 357 5.61 -0.59 19.52
CA LYS A 357 4.24 -1.00 19.85
C LYS A 357 3.24 -0.43 18.83
N LEU A 358 3.45 0.83 18.41
CA LEU A 358 2.63 1.45 17.37
C LEU A 358 2.78 0.71 16.04
N TRP A 359 4.01 0.33 15.69
CA TRP A 359 4.28 -0.48 14.50
C TRP A 359 3.62 -1.85 14.57
N ASP A 360 3.81 -2.59 15.66
CA ASP A 360 3.25 -3.93 15.87
C ASP A 360 1.72 -3.92 15.81
N TYR A 361 1.09 -2.94 16.46
CA TYR A 361 -0.36 -2.77 16.42
C TYR A 361 -0.86 -2.50 14.99
N TRP A 362 -0.22 -1.58 14.28
CA TRP A 362 -0.57 -1.27 12.90
C TRP A 362 -0.43 -2.50 12.00
N GLU A 363 0.68 -3.21 12.09
CA GLU A 363 0.96 -4.37 11.25
C GLU A 363 -0.05 -5.51 11.47
N ARG A 364 -0.58 -5.65 12.68
CA ARG A 364 -1.55 -6.70 13.03
C ARG A 364 -3.01 -6.33 12.80
N HIS A 365 -3.36 -5.05 12.85
CA HIS A 365 -4.78 -4.64 12.89
C HIS A 365 -5.18 -3.65 11.81
N LEU A 366 -4.26 -2.85 11.30
CA LEU A 366 -4.57 -1.72 10.43
C LEU A 366 -3.84 -1.74 9.10
N ASP A 367 -2.92 -2.67 8.87
CA ASP A 367 -2.28 -2.81 7.56
C ASP A 367 -3.36 -3.10 6.52
N PRO A 368 -3.52 -2.23 5.49
CA PRO A 368 -4.52 -2.44 4.43
C PRO A 368 -4.40 -3.80 3.75
N ASP A 369 -3.21 -4.40 3.78
CA ASP A 369 -2.96 -5.71 3.18
C ASP A 369 -3.61 -6.88 3.94
N LEU A 370 -3.98 -6.71 5.20
CA LEU A 370 -4.66 -7.75 6.00
C LEU A 370 -6.02 -8.14 5.43
N HIS A 371 -6.67 -7.22 4.73
CA HIS A 371 -8.02 -7.43 4.17
C HIS A 371 -8.01 -7.77 2.68
N ILE A 372 -6.81 -7.87 2.07
CA ILE A 372 -6.67 -8.26 0.67
C ILE A 372 -6.57 -9.78 0.60
N ASP A 373 -7.56 -10.42 -0.02
CA ASP A 373 -7.48 -11.85 -0.35
C ASP A 373 -6.41 -12.05 -1.44
N ARG A 374 -5.22 -12.44 -1.01
CA ARG A 374 -4.06 -12.75 -1.86
C ARG A 374 -3.99 -14.22 -2.22
N THR A 375 -5.10 -14.92 -2.23
CA THR A 375 -5.18 -16.26 -2.79
C THR A 375 -5.41 -16.18 -4.30
N LEU A 376 -5.03 -17.23 -5.01
CA LEU A 376 -5.34 -17.35 -6.42
C LEU A 376 -6.87 -17.33 -6.64
N LYS A 377 -7.62 -17.99 -5.77
CA LYS A 377 -9.10 -18.01 -5.81
C LYS A 377 -9.70 -16.61 -5.67
N GLY A 378 -9.24 -15.80 -4.72
CA GLY A 378 -9.68 -14.41 -4.57
C GLY A 378 -9.31 -13.53 -5.78
N THR A 379 -8.22 -13.88 -6.48
CA THR A 379 -7.74 -13.14 -7.63
C THR A 379 -8.49 -13.47 -8.93
N VAL A 380 -8.67 -14.75 -9.25
CA VAL A 380 -9.19 -15.22 -10.55
C VAL A 380 -10.57 -15.87 -10.47
N GLY A 381 -11.10 -16.17 -9.28
CA GLY A 381 -12.41 -16.79 -9.12
C GLY A 381 -13.52 -16.04 -9.85
N GLY A 382 -14.28 -16.77 -10.69
CA GLY A 382 -15.35 -16.21 -11.53
C GLY A 382 -14.89 -15.30 -12.68
N LYS A 383 -13.57 -15.14 -12.92
CA LYS A 383 -13.01 -14.31 -14.00
C LYS A 383 -12.59 -15.16 -15.19
N VAL A 384 -12.58 -14.56 -16.36
CA VAL A 384 -12.16 -15.20 -17.60
C VAL A 384 -10.65 -15.17 -17.72
N VAL A 385 -10.02 -16.35 -17.69
CA VAL A 385 -8.57 -16.53 -17.82
C VAL A 385 -8.28 -17.33 -19.10
N LEU A 386 -7.56 -16.72 -20.03
CA LEU A 386 -7.13 -17.39 -21.27
C LEU A 386 -5.66 -17.79 -21.17
N VAL A 387 -5.37 -19.08 -21.39
CA VAL A 387 -4.01 -19.62 -21.47
C VAL A 387 -3.72 -20.09 -22.89
N THR A 388 -2.82 -19.39 -23.58
CA THR A 388 -2.38 -19.81 -24.91
C THR A 388 -1.40 -20.97 -24.80
N GLY A 389 -1.54 -22.00 -25.69
CA GLY A 389 -0.76 -23.24 -25.57
C GLY A 389 -1.12 -24.04 -24.32
N GLY A 390 -2.39 -24.02 -23.91
CA GLY A 390 -2.92 -24.64 -22.70
C GLY A 390 -3.12 -26.17 -22.79
N SER A 391 -2.81 -26.82 -23.91
CA SER A 391 -3.02 -28.26 -24.10
C SER A 391 -1.85 -29.14 -23.64
N SER A 392 -0.73 -28.57 -23.16
CA SER A 392 0.40 -29.35 -22.66
C SER A 392 1.38 -28.53 -21.82
N GLY A 393 2.22 -29.19 -21.04
CA GLY A 393 3.33 -28.60 -20.31
C GLY A 393 2.92 -27.49 -19.36
N ILE A 394 3.66 -26.37 -19.36
CA ILE A 394 3.44 -25.22 -18.46
C ILE A 394 2.01 -24.66 -18.59
N GLY A 395 1.52 -24.53 -19.86
CA GLY A 395 0.19 -23.98 -20.12
C GLY A 395 -0.92 -24.86 -19.54
N LEU A 396 -0.81 -26.18 -19.66
CA LEU A 396 -1.77 -27.12 -19.09
C LEU A 396 -1.75 -27.07 -17.56
N ALA A 397 -0.57 -27.10 -16.94
CA ALA A 397 -0.43 -26.99 -15.49
C ALA A 397 -1.02 -25.68 -14.95
N ALA A 398 -0.78 -24.56 -15.65
CA ALA A 398 -1.37 -23.26 -15.29
C ALA A 398 -2.90 -23.27 -15.45
N ALA A 399 -3.42 -23.84 -16.54
CA ALA A 399 -4.87 -23.95 -16.76
C ALA A 399 -5.55 -24.75 -15.64
N HIS A 400 -4.96 -25.86 -15.19
CA HIS A 400 -5.45 -26.62 -14.06
C HIS A 400 -5.53 -25.78 -12.77
N LYS A 401 -4.45 -25.04 -12.43
CA LYS A 401 -4.44 -24.17 -11.25
C LYS A 401 -5.53 -23.09 -11.30
N PHE A 402 -5.75 -22.49 -12.46
CA PHE A 402 -6.79 -21.48 -12.62
C PHE A 402 -8.20 -22.04 -12.49
N ALA A 403 -8.46 -23.19 -13.09
CA ALA A 403 -9.76 -23.86 -12.99
C ALA A 403 -10.05 -24.33 -11.55
N GLU A 404 -9.07 -24.91 -10.86
CA GLU A 404 -9.15 -25.27 -9.45
C GLU A 404 -9.46 -24.05 -8.56
N ALA A 405 -8.91 -22.88 -8.91
CA ALA A 405 -9.20 -21.61 -8.24
C ALA A 405 -10.56 -21.00 -8.63
N GLY A 406 -11.37 -21.69 -9.44
CA GLY A 406 -12.73 -21.26 -9.83
C GLY A 406 -12.78 -20.21 -10.94
N ALA A 407 -11.74 -20.10 -11.77
CA ALA A 407 -11.75 -19.26 -12.97
C ALA A 407 -12.56 -19.92 -14.10
N ILE A 408 -13.14 -19.09 -14.98
CA ILE A 408 -13.61 -19.52 -16.30
C ILE A 408 -12.36 -19.67 -17.15
N THR A 409 -11.86 -20.91 -17.27
CA THR A 409 -10.55 -21.18 -17.87
C THR A 409 -10.68 -21.54 -19.34
N LEU A 410 -10.14 -20.64 -20.20
CA LEU A 410 -10.08 -20.84 -21.63
C LEU A 410 -8.67 -21.32 -22.00
N ILE A 411 -8.59 -22.34 -22.87
CA ILE A 411 -7.33 -22.83 -23.43
C ILE A 411 -7.37 -22.78 -24.96
N CYS A 412 -6.24 -22.49 -25.59
CA CYS A 412 -6.13 -22.64 -27.04
C CYS A 412 -4.87 -23.40 -27.47
N GLY A 413 -4.96 -24.02 -28.62
CA GLY A 413 -3.89 -24.81 -29.20
C GLY A 413 -4.25 -25.25 -30.63
N ARG A 414 -3.27 -25.76 -31.42
CA ARG A 414 -3.48 -26.15 -32.83
C ARG A 414 -4.07 -27.55 -32.98
N ASP A 415 -3.81 -28.41 -32.00
CA ASP A 415 -4.11 -29.84 -32.04
C ASP A 415 -5.39 -30.10 -31.28
N GLN A 416 -6.48 -30.39 -31.99
CA GLN A 416 -7.80 -30.63 -31.39
C GLN A 416 -7.76 -31.83 -30.45
N ALA A 417 -7.07 -32.93 -30.84
CA ALA A 417 -7.03 -34.13 -30.00
C ALA A 417 -6.37 -33.87 -28.63
N LYS A 418 -5.30 -33.05 -28.59
CA LYS A 418 -4.68 -32.65 -27.33
C LYS A 418 -5.54 -31.69 -26.51
N LEU A 419 -6.34 -30.86 -27.15
CA LEU A 419 -7.31 -30.02 -26.46
C LEU A 419 -8.40 -30.86 -25.81
N ASP A 420 -8.91 -31.86 -26.56
CA ASP A 420 -9.94 -32.80 -26.06
C ASP A 420 -9.41 -33.63 -24.88
N GLU A 421 -8.15 -34.11 -24.95
CA GLU A 421 -7.46 -34.80 -23.87
C GLU A 421 -7.33 -33.93 -22.62
N ALA A 422 -6.89 -32.66 -22.78
CA ALA A 422 -6.78 -31.69 -21.70
C ALA A 422 -8.16 -31.40 -21.05
N CYS A 423 -9.21 -31.28 -21.85
CA CYS A 423 -10.57 -31.08 -21.35
C CYS A 423 -11.08 -32.31 -20.57
N ALA A 424 -10.80 -33.52 -21.06
CA ALA A 424 -11.15 -34.76 -20.37
C ALA A 424 -10.41 -34.90 -19.04
N GLU A 425 -9.12 -34.54 -18.99
CA GLU A 425 -8.33 -34.51 -17.75
C GLU A 425 -8.91 -33.51 -16.74
N ALA A 426 -9.30 -32.32 -17.17
CA ALA A 426 -9.93 -31.33 -16.30
C ALA A 426 -11.27 -31.82 -15.75
N GLN A 427 -12.10 -32.45 -16.59
CA GLN A 427 -13.37 -33.01 -16.19
C GLN A 427 -13.20 -34.13 -15.15
N ALA A 428 -12.19 -34.98 -15.32
CA ALA A 428 -11.87 -36.04 -14.36
C ALA A 428 -11.46 -35.47 -12.99
N LYS A 429 -10.92 -34.27 -12.94
CA LYS A 429 -10.55 -33.53 -11.72
C LYS A 429 -11.70 -32.66 -11.15
N GLY A 430 -12.88 -32.66 -11.79
CA GLY A 430 -14.08 -31.98 -11.30
C GLY A 430 -14.24 -30.51 -11.74
N TYR A 431 -13.50 -30.03 -12.75
CA TYR A 431 -13.64 -28.71 -13.35
C TYR A 431 -13.60 -28.75 -14.87
N GLN A 432 -13.82 -27.62 -15.54
CA GLN A 432 -13.96 -27.58 -17.00
C GLN A 432 -13.00 -26.59 -17.63
N PHE A 433 -12.43 -26.97 -18.77
CA PHE A 433 -11.81 -26.05 -19.72
C PHE A 433 -12.74 -25.78 -20.89
N ILE A 434 -12.66 -24.56 -21.43
CA ILE A 434 -13.26 -24.20 -22.69
C ILE A 434 -12.14 -24.10 -23.71
N ALA A 435 -12.15 -24.99 -24.71
CA ALA A 435 -11.05 -25.15 -25.64
C ALA A 435 -11.35 -24.51 -27.00
N TYR A 436 -10.35 -23.86 -27.59
CA TYR A 436 -10.41 -23.26 -28.91
C TYR A 436 -9.25 -23.78 -29.77
N ALA A 437 -9.59 -24.46 -30.88
CA ALA A 437 -8.60 -24.84 -31.87
C ALA A 437 -8.15 -23.60 -32.67
N THR A 438 -6.88 -23.22 -32.50
CA THR A 438 -6.33 -21.97 -33.07
C THR A 438 -4.84 -22.11 -33.32
N ASP A 439 -4.38 -21.77 -34.54
CA ASP A 439 -2.95 -21.57 -34.80
C ASP A 439 -2.57 -20.10 -34.62
N ILE A 440 -1.96 -19.81 -33.48
CA ILE A 440 -1.50 -18.45 -33.15
C ILE A 440 -0.42 -17.95 -34.12
N ALA A 441 0.22 -18.82 -34.89
CA ALA A 441 1.12 -18.39 -35.96
C ALA A 441 0.39 -17.83 -37.20
N ASP A 442 -0.91 -18.06 -37.33
CA ASP A 442 -1.75 -17.49 -38.38
C ASP A 442 -2.50 -16.25 -37.87
N MET A 443 -2.30 -15.12 -38.55
CA MET A 443 -2.90 -13.85 -38.11
C MET A 443 -4.42 -13.83 -38.31
N ALA A 444 -4.93 -14.45 -39.41
CA ALA A 444 -6.37 -14.52 -39.67
C ALA A 444 -7.06 -15.42 -38.63
N ASP A 445 -6.40 -16.51 -38.27
CA ASP A 445 -6.90 -17.40 -37.21
C ASP A 445 -6.89 -16.74 -35.82
N CYS A 446 -5.87 -15.95 -35.54
CA CYS A 446 -5.86 -15.10 -34.32
C CYS A 446 -7.07 -14.16 -34.29
N ASP A 447 -7.38 -13.48 -35.39
CA ASP A 447 -8.51 -12.53 -35.46
C ASP A 447 -9.86 -13.24 -35.30
N ARG A 448 -10.03 -14.40 -35.92
CA ARG A 448 -11.22 -15.24 -35.74
C ARG A 448 -11.38 -15.66 -34.30
N PHE A 449 -10.32 -16.17 -33.71
CA PHE A 449 -10.29 -16.64 -32.33
C PHE A 449 -10.64 -15.52 -31.32
N VAL A 450 -10.00 -14.37 -31.45
CA VAL A 450 -10.26 -13.21 -30.57
C VAL A 450 -11.73 -12.78 -30.67
N LYS A 451 -12.28 -12.65 -31.89
CA LYS A 451 -13.68 -12.30 -32.09
C LYS A 451 -14.62 -13.30 -31.43
N GLN A 452 -14.33 -14.60 -31.57
CA GLN A 452 -15.13 -15.65 -30.97
C GLN A 452 -15.11 -15.59 -29.45
N VAL A 453 -13.94 -15.47 -28.81
CA VAL A 453 -13.84 -15.35 -27.36
C VAL A 453 -14.55 -14.10 -26.82
N ILE A 454 -14.50 -12.98 -27.58
CA ILE A 454 -15.24 -11.77 -27.19
C ILE A 454 -16.75 -12.00 -27.30
N ALA A 455 -17.23 -12.68 -28.32
CA ALA A 455 -18.65 -13.00 -28.50
C ALA A 455 -19.15 -13.95 -27.39
N ASP A 456 -18.36 -14.97 -27.05
CA ASP A 456 -18.75 -16.02 -26.11
C ASP A 456 -18.66 -15.56 -24.62
N HIS A 457 -17.68 -14.70 -24.30
CA HIS A 457 -17.33 -14.36 -22.91
C HIS A 457 -17.22 -12.85 -22.62
N GLY A 458 -17.44 -11.98 -23.61
CA GLY A 458 -17.25 -10.53 -23.45
C GLY A 458 -15.78 -10.09 -23.39
N GLY A 459 -14.85 -11.01 -23.58
CA GLY A 459 -13.41 -10.79 -23.52
C GLY A 459 -12.72 -11.57 -22.40
N VAL A 460 -11.51 -11.19 -22.05
CA VAL A 460 -10.70 -11.86 -21.00
C VAL A 460 -10.27 -10.89 -19.92
N ASP A 461 -10.19 -11.36 -18.66
CA ASP A 461 -9.65 -10.59 -17.53
C ASP A 461 -8.14 -10.81 -17.38
N PHE A 462 -7.70 -12.05 -17.61
CA PHE A 462 -6.30 -12.45 -17.58
C PHE A 462 -5.94 -13.14 -18.90
N LEU A 463 -4.86 -12.68 -19.53
CA LEU A 463 -4.29 -13.30 -20.72
C LEU A 463 -2.91 -13.85 -20.40
N ILE A 464 -2.75 -15.17 -20.49
CA ILE A 464 -1.46 -15.85 -20.27
C ILE A 464 -0.90 -16.25 -21.64
N ASN A 465 0.04 -15.46 -22.13
CA ASN A 465 0.76 -15.73 -23.37
C ASN A 465 1.87 -16.75 -23.14
N ASN A 466 1.49 -18.02 -23.12
CA ASN A 466 2.41 -19.14 -22.89
C ASN A 466 2.79 -19.87 -24.18
N ALA A 467 1.94 -19.86 -25.22
CA ALA A 467 2.26 -20.51 -26.48
C ALA A 467 3.63 -20.06 -27.03
N GLY A 468 4.44 -21.02 -27.42
CA GLY A 468 5.76 -20.71 -27.92
C GLY A 468 6.49 -21.93 -28.48
N ARG A 469 7.58 -21.66 -29.19
CA ARG A 469 8.46 -22.64 -29.78
C ARG A 469 9.91 -22.28 -29.47
N SER A 470 10.71 -23.27 -29.14
CA SER A 470 12.15 -23.11 -28.99
C SER A 470 12.89 -23.95 -30.04
N ILE A 471 13.90 -23.36 -30.65
CA ILE A 471 14.81 -24.03 -31.58
C ILE A 471 16.23 -23.86 -31.01
N ARG A 472 16.90 -24.98 -30.71
CA ARG A 472 18.29 -25.02 -30.28
C ARG A 472 19.18 -25.40 -31.44
N ARG A 473 19.91 -24.43 -32.05
CA ARG A 473 20.80 -24.59 -33.16
C ARG A 473 21.88 -23.50 -33.14
N ALA A 474 23.12 -23.86 -33.46
CA ALA A 474 24.19 -22.88 -33.68
C ALA A 474 23.89 -22.02 -34.92
N ILE A 475 24.39 -20.77 -34.91
CA ILE A 475 24.20 -19.86 -36.05
C ILE A 475 24.84 -20.46 -37.33
N GLU A 476 26.04 -21.06 -37.20
CA GLU A 476 26.71 -21.75 -38.30
C GLU A 476 25.85 -22.86 -38.95
N GLY A 477 25.08 -23.58 -38.16
CA GLY A 477 24.13 -24.59 -38.62
C GLY A 477 22.76 -24.03 -39.10
N SER A 478 22.66 -22.72 -39.24
CA SER A 478 21.40 -22.03 -39.57
C SER A 478 21.50 -21.19 -40.86
N TYR A 479 22.63 -21.17 -41.56
CA TYR A 479 22.82 -20.31 -42.75
C TYR A 479 21.80 -20.56 -43.87
N ASP A 480 21.42 -21.81 -44.04
CA ASP A 480 20.41 -22.26 -45.03
C ASP A 480 19.01 -22.45 -44.42
N ARG A 481 18.83 -22.03 -43.16
CA ARG A 481 17.59 -22.32 -42.41
C ARG A 481 16.95 -21.06 -41.83
N PHE A 482 16.95 -19.99 -42.59
CA PHE A 482 16.38 -18.72 -42.13
C PHE A 482 14.90 -18.84 -41.71
N HIS A 483 14.15 -19.76 -42.32
CA HIS A 483 12.78 -20.10 -41.95
C HIS A 483 12.61 -20.52 -40.48
N ASP A 484 13.67 -20.94 -39.77
CA ASP A 484 13.59 -21.25 -38.34
C ASP A 484 13.45 -19.97 -37.52
N TYR A 485 14.08 -18.86 -37.96
CA TYR A 485 13.91 -17.54 -37.36
C TYR A 485 12.50 -16.99 -37.63
N GLU A 486 12.03 -17.06 -38.90
CA GLU A 486 10.71 -16.59 -39.27
C GLU A 486 9.61 -17.29 -38.48
N ARG A 487 9.62 -18.64 -38.44
CA ARG A 487 8.61 -19.43 -37.72
C ARG A 487 8.64 -19.18 -36.21
N THR A 488 9.81 -18.90 -35.64
CA THR A 488 9.96 -18.63 -34.21
C THR A 488 9.44 -17.23 -33.88
N MET A 489 9.77 -16.24 -34.72
CA MET A 489 9.24 -14.88 -34.58
C MET A 489 7.73 -14.85 -34.78
N GLN A 490 7.23 -15.57 -35.78
CA GLN A 490 5.82 -15.61 -36.13
C GLN A 490 4.94 -16.08 -34.95
N LEU A 491 5.34 -17.15 -34.28
CA LEU A 491 4.59 -17.68 -33.14
C LEU A 491 4.86 -16.90 -31.83
N ASN A 492 6.14 -16.74 -31.47
CA ASN A 492 6.50 -16.24 -30.15
C ASN A 492 6.30 -14.74 -30.00
N TYR A 493 6.30 -13.99 -31.09
CA TYR A 493 6.17 -12.55 -31.09
C TYR A 493 4.92 -12.06 -31.80
N PHE A 494 4.83 -12.21 -33.16
CA PHE A 494 3.72 -11.63 -33.93
C PHE A 494 2.35 -12.21 -33.54
N GLY A 495 2.24 -13.52 -33.39
CA GLY A 495 0.99 -14.16 -32.98
C GLY A 495 0.59 -13.81 -31.55
N CYS A 496 1.58 -13.82 -30.63
CA CYS A 496 1.37 -13.37 -29.26
C CYS A 496 0.84 -11.92 -29.20
N LEU A 497 1.44 -11.00 -29.99
CA LEU A 497 0.99 -9.62 -30.08
C LEU A 497 -0.40 -9.51 -30.68
N ARG A 498 -0.70 -10.26 -31.76
CA ARG A 498 -2.00 -10.18 -32.45
C ARG A 498 -3.13 -10.53 -31.50
N VAL A 499 -2.98 -11.62 -30.74
CA VAL A 499 -3.94 -12.02 -29.68
C VAL A 499 -4.06 -10.96 -28.61
N THR A 500 -2.92 -10.47 -28.09
CA THR A 500 -2.90 -9.45 -27.04
C THR A 500 -3.61 -8.18 -27.49
N MET A 501 -3.23 -7.64 -28.64
CA MET A 501 -3.81 -6.40 -29.19
C MET A 501 -5.30 -6.55 -29.48
N GLY A 502 -5.77 -7.76 -29.81
CA GLY A 502 -7.17 -8.03 -30.00
C GLY A 502 -8.02 -7.91 -28.73
N PHE A 503 -7.48 -8.25 -27.56
CA PHE A 503 -8.19 -8.13 -26.29
C PHE A 503 -7.99 -6.78 -25.59
N LEU A 504 -6.93 -6.04 -25.87
CA LEU A 504 -6.62 -4.75 -25.23
C LEU A 504 -7.75 -3.71 -25.31
N PRO A 505 -8.47 -3.52 -26.44
CA PRO A 505 -9.57 -2.56 -26.50
C PRO A 505 -10.66 -2.83 -25.45
N GLY A 506 -11.07 -4.09 -25.29
CA GLY A 506 -12.04 -4.50 -24.28
C GLY A 506 -11.54 -4.31 -22.85
N MET A 507 -10.27 -4.64 -22.57
CA MET A 507 -9.64 -4.39 -21.28
C MET A 507 -9.57 -2.88 -20.99
N THR A 508 -9.23 -2.06 -21.98
CA THR A 508 -9.15 -0.59 -21.85
C THR A 508 -10.52 0.00 -21.53
N ALA A 509 -11.56 -0.42 -22.21
CA ALA A 509 -12.92 0.05 -21.98
C ALA A 509 -13.40 -0.26 -20.54
N ARG A 510 -13.06 -1.44 -20.03
CA ARG A 510 -13.36 -1.86 -18.64
C ARG A 510 -12.37 -1.29 -17.61
N ARG A 511 -11.29 -0.64 -18.03
CA ARG A 511 -10.17 -0.19 -17.20
C ARG A 511 -9.62 -1.30 -16.29
N LYS A 512 -9.61 -2.53 -16.79
CA LYS A 512 -9.23 -3.73 -16.02
C LYS A 512 -8.73 -4.83 -16.93
N GLY A 513 -7.54 -5.33 -16.65
CA GLY A 513 -6.94 -6.45 -17.37
C GLY A 513 -5.54 -6.75 -16.89
N HIS A 514 -5.11 -8.00 -17.04
CA HIS A 514 -3.74 -8.40 -16.74
C HIS A 514 -3.21 -9.34 -17.81
N VAL A 515 -2.05 -9.00 -18.37
CA VAL A 515 -1.36 -9.78 -19.39
C VAL A 515 -0.06 -10.35 -18.83
N VAL A 516 0.09 -11.66 -18.85
CA VAL A 516 1.31 -12.38 -18.44
C VAL A 516 2.00 -12.94 -19.67
N ASN A 517 3.19 -12.46 -19.96
CA ASN A 517 4.02 -12.93 -21.08
C ASN A 517 5.09 -13.90 -20.59
N ILE A 518 5.01 -15.16 -21.04
CA ILE A 518 6.03 -16.16 -20.73
C ILE A 518 7.23 -15.94 -21.64
N SER A 519 8.27 -15.35 -21.08
CA SER A 519 9.57 -15.15 -21.69
C SER A 519 10.55 -16.26 -21.28
N SER A 520 11.82 -16.00 -21.24
CA SER A 520 12.85 -16.99 -20.92
C SER A 520 14.04 -16.36 -20.16
N ILE A 521 14.63 -17.11 -19.26
CA ILE A 521 15.94 -16.81 -18.67
C ILE A 521 17.01 -16.59 -19.74
N GLY A 522 16.84 -17.23 -20.91
CA GLY A 522 17.72 -17.06 -22.06
C GLY A 522 17.84 -15.61 -22.55
N VAL A 523 16.80 -14.78 -22.36
CA VAL A 523 16.84 -13.34 -22.68
C VAL A 523 17.79 -12.58 -21.75
N LEU A 524 17.89 -13.00 -20.49
CA LEU A 524 18.74 -12.37 -19.48
C LEU A 524 20.21 -12.80 -19.61
N THR A 525 20.45 -14.06 -20.03
CA THR A 525 21.77 -14.68 -20.11
C THR A 525 22.36 -14.68 -21.51
N ASN A 526 21.57 -14.39 -22.53
CA ASN A 526 21.96 -14.46 -23.96
C ASN A 526 22.55 -15.84 -24.34
N ALA A 527 21.82 -16.91 -23.96
CA ALA A 527 22.30 -18.28 -24.11
C ALA A 527 22.65 -18.63 -25.58
N PRO A 528 23.84 -19.10 -25.90
CA PRO A 528 24.25 -19.49 -27.24
C PRO A 528 23.40 -20.67 -27.73
N ARG A 529 23.30 -20.85 -29.06
CA ARG A 529 22.49 -21.85 -29.78
C ARG A 529 20.98 -21.58 -29.74
N PHE A 530 20.53 -20.50 -29.10
CA PHE A 530 19.12 -20.13 -29.02
C PHE A 530 18.83 -18.80 -29.73
N SER A 531 19.66 -18.38 -30.68
CA SER A 531 19.58 -17.04 -31.28
C SER A 531 18.18 -16.67 -31.79
N ALA A 532 17.51 -17.56 -32.55
CA ALA A 532 16.15 -17.33 -33.02
C ALA A 532 15.14 -17.21 -31.88
N TYR A 533 15.23 -18.11 -30.90
CA TYR A 533 14.32 -18.15 -29.75
C TYR A 533 14.54 -16.93 -28.83
N VAL A 534 15.78 -16.66 -28.44
CA VAL A 534 16.10 -15.53 -27.57
C VAL A 534 15.71 -14.20 -28.22
N ALA A 535 16.00 -14.02 -29.51
CA ALA A 535 15.59 -12.83 -30.26
C ALA A 535 14.06 -12.62 -30.20
N SER A 536 13.27 -13.69 -30.41
CA SER A 536 11.81 -13.59 -30.40
C SER A 536 11.25 -13.23 -29.02
N LYS A 537 11.82 -13.81 -27.95
CA LYS A 537 11.41 -13.50 -26.56
C LYS A 537 11.92 -12.14 -26.08
N ALA A 538 13.11 -11.71 -26.53
CA ALA A 538 13.64 -10.37 -26.25
C ALA A 538 12.77 -9.27 -26.91
N ALA A 539 12.30 -9.52 -28.15
CA ALA A 539 11.35 -8.63 -28.81
C ALA A 539 10.04 -8.49 -28.00
N LEU A 540 9.50 -9.61 -27.50
CA LEU A 540 8.30 -9.60 -26.65
C LEU A 540 8.54 -8.85 -25.33
N ASP A 541 9.71 -9.04 -24.67
CA ASP A 541 10.07 -8.32 -23.45
C ASP A 541 10.17 -6.82 -23.68
N ALA A 542 10.76 -6.39 -24.81
CA ALA A 542 10.86 -4.99 -25.17
C ALA A 542 9.48 -4.37 -25.40
N TRP A 543 8.63 -5.03 -26.18
CA TRP A 543 7.26 -4.59 -26.42
C TRP A 543 6.46 -4.50 -25.12
N THR A 544 6.60 -5.49 -24.23
CA THR A 544 5.89 -5.50 -22.94
C THR A 544 6.25 -4.28 -22.08
N ARG A 545 7.53 -3.87 -22.08
CA ARG A 545 7.96 -2.66 -21.36
C ARG A 545 7.33 -1.39 -21.92
N CYS A 546 7.24 -1.27 -23.26
CA CYS A 546 6.55 -0.15 -23.89
C CYS A 546 5.06 -0.16 -23.52
N ALA A 547 4.39 -1.29 -23.69
CA ALA A 547 2.97 -1.44 -23.37
C ALA A 547 2.69 -1.14 -21.88
N SER A 548 3.52 -1.64 -20.96
CA SER A 548 3.36 -1.33 -19.52
C SER A 548 3.38 0.17 -19.24
N SER A 549 4.20 0.93 -19.97
CA SER A 549 4.28 2.38 -19.81
C SER A 549 3.07 3.09 -20.45
N GLU A 550 2.60 2.63 -21.60
CA GLU A 550 1.47 3.23 -22.32
C GLU A 550 0.13 2.99 -21.60
N PHE A 551 -0.02 1.87 -20.89
CA PHE A 551 -1.26 1.47 -20.23
C PHE A 551 -1.24 1.66 -18.71
N ALA A 552 -0.20 2.30 -18.14
CA ALA A 552 -0.03 2.44 -16.70
C ALA A 552 -1.19 3.16 -15.98
N ASP A 553 -1.84 4.11 -16.66
CA ASP A 553 -2.94 4.93 -16.13
C ASP A 553 -4.35 4.45 -16.53
N VAL A 554 -4.45 3.37 -17.31
CA VAL A 554 -5.74 2.84 -17.77
C VAL A 554 -6.18 1.54 -17.08
N GLY A 555 -5.46 1.12 -16.04
CA GLY A 555 -5.84 -0.05 -15.23
C GLY A 555 -5.51 -1.41 -15.85
N ILE A 556 -4.63 -1.43 -16.88
CA ILE A 556 -4.12 -2.66 -17.46
C ILE A 556 -2.68 -2.86 -17.02
N THR A 557 -2.36 -4.07 -16.57
CA THR A 557 -1.04 -4.42 -16.08
C THR A 557 -0.41 -5.54 -16.90
N PHE A 558 0.92 -5.53 -16.98
CA PHE A 558 1.69 -6.53 -17.73
C PHE A 558 2.75 -7.13 -16.83
N SER A 559 2.90 -8.46 -16.86
CA SER A 559 3.98 -9.19 -16.21
C SER A 559 4.79 -9.97 -17.24
N THR A 560 6.11 -9.86 -17.17
CA THR A 560 7.04 -10.71 -17.93
C THR A 560 7.64 -11.75 -16.99
N ILE A 561 7.51 -13.05 -17.32
CA ILE A 561 8.16 -14.13 -16.58
C ILE A 561 9.34 -14.62 -17.40
N ASN A 562 10.57 -14.33 -16.97
CA ASN A 562 11.78 -14.89 -17.55
C ASN A 562 11.96 -16.33 -17.07
N MET A 563 11.13 -17.24 -17.61
CA MET A 563 10.98 -18.62 -17.17
C MET A 563 12.33 -19.36 -17.25
N PRO A 564 12.76 -20.04 -16.18
CA PRO A 564 13.91 -20.94 -16.22
C PRO A 564 13.62 -22.19 -17.07
N LEU A 565 14.54 -23.13 -17.09
CA LEU A 565 14.33 -24.39 -17.81
C LEU A 565 13.27 -25.23 -17.10
N VAL A 566 12.21 -25.63 -17.83
CA VAL A 566 11.09 -26.42 -17.29
C VAL A 566 11.01 -27.74 -18.01
N ARG A 567 10.77 -28.83 -17.28
CA ARG A 567 10.68 -30.20 -17.80
C ARG A 567 9.36 -30.38 -18.58
N THR A 568 9.43 -30.15 -19.87
CA THR A 568 8.28 -30.19 -20.78
C THR A 568 8.61 -31.00 -22.06
N PRO A 569 7.61 -31.41 -22.84
CA PRO A 569 7.86 -32.04 -24.15
C PRO A 569 8.73 -31.20 -25.07
N MET A 570 8.77 -29.87 -24.93
CA MET A 570 9.60 -28.97 -25.72
C MET A 570 11.09 -29.22 -25.54
N ILE A 571 11.54 -29.56 -24.35
CA ILE A 571 12.97 -29.80 -24.06
C ILE A 571 13.37 -31.28 -24.14
N ALA A 572 12.42 -32.20 -24.14
CA ALA A 572 12.64 -33.64 -24.15
C ALA A 572 13.61 -34.15 -25.25
N PRO A 573 13.64 -33.58 -26.48
CA PRO A 573 14.61 -33.98 -27.50
C PRO A 573 16.07 -33.70 -27.13
N THR A 574 16.33 -32.87 -26.12
CA THR A 574 17.67 -32.42 -25.75
C THR A 574 18.11 -33.13 -24.45
N LYS A 575 18.62 -34.36 -24.57
CA LYS A 575 19.01 -35.24 -23.43
C LYS A 575 19.93 -34.61 -22.39
N ILE A 576 20.73 -33.59 -22.76
CA ILE A 576 21.65 -32.90 -21.86
C ILE A 576 20.88 -32.21 -20.69
N TYR A 577 19.64 -31.85 -20.90
CA TYR A 577 18.82 -31.20 -19.88
C TYR A 577 18.38 -32.15 -18.76
N ASN A 578 18.54 -33.47 -18.93
CA ASN A 578 18.25 -34.42 -17.85
C ASN A 578 19.19 -34.26 -16.64
N ASN A 579 20.35 -33.59 -16.84
CA ASN A 579 21.36 -33.40 -15.81
C ASN A 579 21.54 -31.92 -15.39
N VAL A 580 20.64 -31.04 -15.80
CA VAL A 580 20.64 -29.62 -15.44
C VAL A 580 19.44 -29.35 -14.54
N PRO A 581 19.54 -28.46 -13.54
CA PRO A 581 18.39 -28.05 -12.73
C PRO A 581 17.24 -27.60 -13.63
N THR A 582 16.07 -28.17 -13.41
CA THR A 582 14.83 -27.87 -14.15
C THR A 582 13.69 -27.76 -13.18
N LEU A 583 12.77 -26.86 -13.44
CA LEU A 583 11.47 -26.83 -12.73
C LEU A 583 10.52 -27.88 -13.33
N GLU A 584 9.61 -28.36 -12.51
CA GLU A 584 8.44 -29.09 -13.02
C GLU A 584 7.36 -28.10 -13.54
N PRO A 585 6.46 -28.56 -14.42
CA PRO A 585 5.40 -27.70 -14.97
C PRO A 585 4.52 -27.01 -13.90
N GLU A 586 4.31 -27.71 -12.78
CA GLU A 586 3.52 -27.23 -11.64
C GLU A 586 4.20 -26.06 -10.93
N GLU A 587 5.52 -26.12 -10.75
CA GLU A 587 6.31 -25.03 -10.16
C GLU A 587 6.33 -23.80 -11.09
N ALA A 588 6.40 -24.03 -12.39
CA ALA A 588 6.27 -22.94 -13.38
C ALA A 588 4.87 -22.32 -13.36
N ALA A 589 3.83 -23.13 -13.16
CA ALA A 589 2.46 -22.66 -13.00
C ALA A 589 2.27 -21.85 -11.71
N ASP A 590 3.01 -22.17 -10.63
CA ASP A 590 3.04 -21.34 -9.41
C ASP A 590 3.62 -19.95 -9.67
N MET A 591 4.68 -19.83 -10.47
CA MET A 591 5.22 -18.53 -10.88
C MET A 591 4.18 -17.72 -11.66
N ILE A 592 3.39 -18.36 -12.54
CA ILE A 592 2.30 -17.71 -13.29
C ILE A 592 1.18 -17.28 -12.34
N ALA A 593 0.78 -18.13 -11.41
CA ALA A 593 -0.22 -17.80 -10.40
C ALA A 593 0.20 -16.60 -9.54
N GLN A 594 1.43 -16.59 -9.06
CA GLN A 594 1.99 -15.45 -8.32
C GLN A 594 2.02 -14.17 -9.17
N ALA A 595 2.36 -14.27 -10.46
CA ALA A 595 2.31 -13.12 -11.36
C ALA A 595 0.89 -12.56 -11.51
N CYS A 596 -0.14 -13.42 -11.51
CA CYS A 596 -1.54 -12.96 -11.51
C CYS A 596 -1.96 -12.31 -10.19
N ILE A 597 -1.51 -12.84 -9.05
CA ILE A 597 -1.85 -12.33 -7.71
C ILE A 597 -1.19 -10.99 -7.46
N TYR A 598 0.14 -10.91 -7.61
CA TYR A 598 0.95 -9.76 -7.22
C TYR A 598 1.20 -8.76 -8.35
N LYS A 599 0.95 -9.14 -9.60
CA LYS A 599 1.12 -8.34 -10.82
C LYS A 599 2.49 -7.63 -10.92
N PRO A 600 3.60 -8.31 -10.62
CA PRO A 600 4.93 -7.72 -10.76
C PRO A 600 5.21 -7.41 -12.22
N VAL A 601 5.95 -6.36 -12.48
CA VAL A 601 6.38 -6.05 -13.87
C VAL A 601 7.26 -7.16 -14.44
N ARG A 602 8.06 -7.81 -13.58
CA ARG A 602 8.97 -8.90 -13.97
C ARG A 602 9.09 -9.95 -12.88
N VAL A 603 9.11 -11.21 -13.30
CA VAL A 603 9.50 -12.37 -12.48
C VAL A 603 10.72 -13.00 -13.14
N ALA A 604 11.82 -13.12 -12.39
CA ALA A 604 13.06 -13.72 -12.87
C ALA A 604 13.83 -14.39 -11.72
N THR A 605 14.59 -15.43 -12.04
CA THR A 605 15.45 -16.09 -11.07
C THR A 605 16.69 -15.23 -10.73
N ARG A 606 17.26 -15.45 -9.54
CA ARG A 606 18.50 -14.77 -9.12
C ARG A 606 19.64 -15.00 -10.12
N LEU A 607 19.75 -16.23 -10.65
CA LEU A 607 20.76 -16.56 -11.67
C LEU A 607 20.57 -15.75 -12.96
N GLY A 608 19.33 -15.61 -13.43
CA GLY A 608 19.03 -14.79 -14.60
C GLY A 608 19.40 -13.32 -14.41
N ILE A 609 19.02 -12.74 -13.25
CA ILE A 609 19.35 -11.36 -12.91
C ILE A 609 20.87 -11.17 -12.82
N THR A 610 21.60 -12.10 -12.16
CA THR A 610 23.06 -12.05 -12.07
C THR A 610 23.70 -12.09 -13.47
N GLY A 611 23.21 -12.95 -14.38
CA GLY A 611 23.67 -13.01 -15.76
C GLY A 611 23.45 -11.70 -16.52
N GLN A 612 22.28 -11.06 -16.33
CA GLN A 612 21.98 -9.76 -16.94
C GLN A 612 22.90 -8.66 -16.41
N VAL A 613 23.12 -8.60 -15.09
CA VAL A 613 24.01 -7.62 -14.45
C VAL A 613 25.45 -7.81 -14.92
N LEU A 614 25.93 -9.07 -14.97
CA LEU A 614 27.26 -9.40 -15.48
C LEU A 614 27.44 -8.95 -16.93
N HIS A 615 26.42 -9.18 -17.78
CA HIS A 615 26.44 -8.75 -19.18
C HIS A 615 26.46 -7.22 -19.31
N ALA A 616 25.71 -6.50 -18.46
CA ALA A 616 25.65 -5.04 -18.49
C ALA A 616 26.96 -4.37 -17.97
N LEU A 617 27.55 -4.91 -16.91
CA LEU A 617 28.71 -4.28 -16.25
C LEU A 617 30.06 -4.73 -16.85
N VAL A 618 30.17 -6.01 -17.23
CA VAL A 618 31.43 -6.63 -17.71
C VAL A 618 31.18 -7.53 -18.92
N PRO A 619 30.74 -6.97 -20.06
CA PRO A 619 30.27 -7.72 -21.21
C PRO A 619 31.31 -8.67 -21.81
N ARG A 620 32.62 -8.33 -21.75
CA ARG A 620 33.72 -9.21 -22.20
C ARG A 620 33.79 -10.49 -21.39
N ILE A 621 33.68 -10.42 -20.07
CA ILE A 621 33.70 -11.60 -19.20
C ILE A 621 32.46 -12.46 -19.48
N ALA A 622 31.30 -11.86 -19.57
CA ALA A 622 30.08 -12.57 -19.93
C ALA A 622 30.20 -13.30 -21.28
N GLN A 623 30.80 -12.66 -22.29
CA GLN A 623 31.07 -13.26 -23.59
C GLN A 623 32.02 -14.47 -23.51
N ILE A 624 33.09 -14.39 -22.73
CA ILE A 624 34.04 -15.51 -22.52
C ILE A 624 33.33 -16.69 -21.85
N VAL A 625 32.55 -16.45 -20.80
CA VAL A 625 31.76 -17.47 -20.10
C VAL A 625 30.77 -18.14 -21.06
N MET A 626 30.01 -17.36 -21.84
CA MET A 626 29.08 -17.90 -22.80
C MET A 626 29.75 -18.65 -23.97
N ASN A 627 30.90 -18.18 -24.45
CA ASN A 627 31.67 -18.89 -25.45
C ASN A 627 32.23 -20.22 -24.92
N THR A 628 32.71 -20.26 -23.68
CA THR A 628 33.14 -21.50 -23.03
C THR A 628 31.98 -22.50 -22.94
N SER A 629 30.80 -22.04 -22.49
CA SER A 629 29.57 -22.84 -22.48
C SER A 629 29.19 -23.34 -23.89
N PHE A 630 29.29 -22.49 -24.89
CA PHE A 630 29.07 -22.88 -26.30
C PHE A 630 29.98 -24.04 -26.75
N ARG A 631 31.24 -24.03 -26.39
CA ARG A 631 32.22 -25.08 -26.75
C ARG A 631 31.97 -26.37 -25.96
N MET A 632 31.61 -26.27 -24.70
CA MET A 632 31.39 -27.43 -23.82
C MET A 632 30.14 -28.24 -24.19
N PHE A 633 29.10 -27.58 -24.75
CA PHE A 633 27.79 -28.20 -25.03
C PHE A 633 27.47 -28.22 -26.52
N PRO A 634 27.90 -29.25 -27.29
CA PRO A 634 27.73 -29.34 -28.74
C PRO A 634 26.25 -29.39 -29.14
N ASP A 635 25.97 -29.22 -30.42
CA ASP A 635 24.62 -29.36 -31.00
C ASP A 635 24.10 -30.80 -30.83
N SER A 636 22.81 -30.94 -30.65
CA SER A 636 22.12 -32.24 -30.61
C SER A 636 22.22 -32.92 -31.99
N ALA A 637 22.19 -34.26 -32.01
CA ALA A 637 22.15 -35.05 -33.27
C ALA A 637 21.02 -34.60 -34.20
N ALA A 638 19.84 -34.28 -33.62
CA ALA A 638 18.70 -33.74 -34.38
C ALA A 638 18.99 -32.37 -35.04
N ALA A 639 19.82 -31.52 -34.39
CA ALA A 639 20.23 -30.24 -34.96
C ALA A 639 21.24 -30.38 -36.09
N LYS A 640 22.04 -31.44 -36.10
CA LYS A 640 23.04 -31.74 -37.14
C LYS A 640 22.46 -32.48 -38.35
N GLY A 641 21.22 -32.95 -38.27
CA GLY A 641 20.61 -33.77 -39.33
C GLY A 641 21.21 -35.19 -39.41
N ASP A 642 22.03 -35.57 -38.46
CA ASP A 642 22.80 -36.83 -38.52
C ASP A 642 22.14 -37.85 -37.56
N LYS A 643 21.77 -39.03 -38.07
CA LYS A 643 21.17 -40.10 -37.30
C LYS A 643 22.16 -40.96 -36.51
N ALA A 644 23.47 -40.69 -36.60
CA ALA A 644 24.49 -41.69 -36.27
C ALA A 644 25.50 -41.34 -35.13
N SER A 645 25.63 -40.13 -34.60
CA SER A 645 26.66 -39.88 -33.61
C SER A 645 26.10 -39.64 -32.20
N LYS A 646 26.45 -40.50 -31.23
CA LYS A 646 26.28 -40.21 -29.79
C LYS A 646 27.23 -39.06 -29.43
N PRO A 647 26.72 -37.90 -28.96
CA PRO A 647 27.62 -36.84 -28.49
C PRO A 647 28.38 -37.33 -27.25
N GLN A 648 29.70 -37.45 -27.35
CA GLN A 648 30.55 -37.60 -26.16
C GLN A 648 30.61 -36.23 -25.47
N LEU A 649 30.16 -36.17 -24.22
CA LEU A 649 30.34 -35.01 -23.38
C LEU A 649 31.84 -34.91 -23.00
N SER A 650 32.38 -33.69 -23.07
CA SER A 650 33.77 -33.49 -22.60
C SER A 650 33.86 -33.71 -21.08
N PRO A 651 35.00 -34.08 -20.52
CA PRO A 651 35.18 -34.21 -19.08
C PRO A 651 34.82 -32.94 -18.32
N GLU A 652 35.08 -31.77 -18.90
CA GLU A 652 34.73 -30.47 -18.35
C GLU A 652 33.20 -30.27 -18.30
N ALA A 653 32.49 -30.72 -19.33
CA ALA A 653 31.02 -30.66 -19.37
C ALA A 653 30.40 -31.56 -18.27
N VAL A 654 31.00 -32.74 -18.02
CA VAL A 654 30.59 -33.63 -16.93
C VAL A 654 30.86 -33.01 -15.56
N ALA A 655 32.05 -32.41 -15.37
CA ALA A 655 32.41 -31.71 -14.14
C ALA A 655 31.45 -30.53 -13.86
N MET A 656 31.15 -29.71 -14.87
CA MET A 656 30.20 -28.59 -14.76
C MET A 656 28.79 -29.06 -14.40
N GLN A 657 28.33 -30.17 -15.00
CA GLN A 657 27.04 -30.78 -14.65
C GLN A 657 26.97 -31.23 -13.19
N GLN A 658 28.09 -31.78 -12.67
CA GLN A 658 28.16 -32.18 -11.27
C GLN A 658 28.20 -30.99 -10.33
N MET A 659 28.89 -29.91 -10.67
CA MET A 659 28.89 -28.65 -9.88
C MET A 659 27.54 -27.96 -9.86
N MET A 660 26.73 -28.11 -10.90
CA MET A 660 25.40 -27.53 -10.96
C MET A 660 24.34 -28.39 -10.24
N ARG A 661 24.66 -29.63 -9.82
CA ARG A 661 23.77 -30.44 -8.98
C ARG A 661 23.66 -29.80 -7.60
N GLY A 662 22.43 -29.41 -7.25
CA GLY A 662 22.12 -28.76 -5.96
C GLY A 662 21.96 -27.25 -6.06
N ILE A 663 22.09 -26.64 -7.23
CA ILE A 663 21.65 -25.27 -7.47
C ILE A 663 20.13 -25.33 -7.72
N HIS A 664 19.37 -24.83 -6.78
CA HIS A 664 17.92 -24.64 -6.95
C HIS A 664 17.64 -23.20 -7.40
N PHE A 665 16.65 -23.07 -8.27
CA PHE A 665 16.25 -21.76 -8.83
C PHE A 665 15.44 -20.93 -7.83
#